data_e177e8cc7c4d0b90165a1f1836f67e3a
#
_entry.id   e177e8cc7c4d0b90165a1f1836f67e3a
#
_cell.length_a   1.000
_cell.length_b   1.000
_cell.length_c   1.000
_cell.angle_alpha   90.00
_cell.angle_beta   90.00
_cell.angle_gamma   90.00
#
_symmetry.space_group_name_H-M   'P 1'
#
loop_
_entity.id
_entity.type
_entity.pdbx_description
1 polymer ?
#
loop_
_entity_poly.entity_id
_entity_poly.type
_entity_poly.pdbx_seq_one_letter_code
_entity_poly.pdbx_strand_id
1 'polypeptide(L)'
;MKYLFKKIEPKWQAKWEEAKVFEAKDNSDKPKFYGLVEFPYPSGAGMHVGHIKAYSSLEVISRKRRMEGYNVLFPIGFDAFGLPTENYAVKTGTHPRIITDENIKRFSNQLKKVGFSFDWNRVIDTTDEDYYKWTQWIFLKMFEKGLVFRDRTLVNYCPHCKVVLSNEDSQGGKCDICHSDVVQKSKDVWYLRITQYADKLLEGLKDVDYPDNVKQQQIHWIGKSKGAFVNFDVDGIDEKLEIYTTRPDTLFGVTFMVIAPEHPIIDKYADKITNMDEITAYRNECAKKTEFERTQLVKDKTGVRIQGLEGINPVNGKKIPIYIADYVMMGYGTGAIMAVPAHDQRDYDFAKKFGIDIIEVIKGGDISKEAYTGDGEMVNSDFLNGYAKKKDSIERMLEELEKKGIGKAGVQYKMKDWAFNRQRYWGEPIPLIHCPNCGVVAVPEEELPLRLPDVKDFEPGEDGQSPLAKIDSFVNCTCPKCGAAAKRETDTMPQWAGSSWYFLRYTDPHNANALADMDKLKYWMPVDWYNGGMEHVTRHMIYSRFWHHFLYDLGVVNTPEPYAKRSIQGLILGPDGDKMSKSKGNVVDPLDIVEEYGADTLRTYVLFMGDYGAATPWSENSVKGCKKFLDRVAGLTDILSEESVSDELEMKLHRTIKKVSSDIENLKFNTAIASLMTLINEITAEGHLSKDDLTIFIKLLSPFAPHICEEIWEFIGGEGLLAVSEWPKYDEGKTIAKTVEIGVQVNGKVRGTIVIPNGCEKEKAFEIAKADERIASFLEGKNLIKEIYVPNKIVNFVAK
;
A
#
# COMPACT_ATOMS: atom_id res chain seq x y z
N MET A 1 36.98 -6.59 22.43
CA MET A 1 36.34 -5.24 22.46
C MET A 1 34.95 -5.32 23.11
N LYS A 2 34.43 -4.20 23.68
CA LYS A 2 33.06 -4.16 24.27
C LYS A 2 32.17 -3.24 23.46
N TYR A 3 30.91 -3.64 23.25
CA TYR A 3 29.91 -2.81 22.56
C TYR A 3 29.38 -1.71 23.51
N LEU A 4 30.13 -0.61 23.62
CA LEU A 4 29.76 0.59 24.38
C LEU A 4 28.90 1.52 23.51
N PHE A 5 27.66 1.10 23.20
CA PHE A 5 26.77 1.76 22.21
C PHE A 5 26.59 3.25 22.47
N LYS A 6 26.47 3.73 23.71
CA LYS A 6 26.38 5.15 24.07
C LYS A 6 27.55 6.01 23.61
N LYS A 7 28.69 5.39 23.30
CA LYS A 7 29.91 6.06 22.76
C LYS A 7 30.08 5.79 21.28
N ILE A 8 29.83 4.54 20.85
CA ILE A 8 30.05 4.06 19.48
C ILE A 8 29.04 4.67 18.50
N GLU A 9 27.75 4.63 18.83
CA GLU A 9 26.69 5.04 17.91
C GLU A 9 26.75 6.53 17.57
N PRO A 10 26.83 7.47 18.52
CA PRO A 10 26.97 8.90 18.19
C PRO A 10 28.24 9.23 17.42
N LYS A 11 29.36 8.52 17.70
CA LYS A 11 30.65 8.69 16.98
C LYS A 11 30.45 8.41 15.48
N TRP A 12 29.79 7.29 15.14
CA TRP A 12 29.62 6.88 13.75
C TRP A 12 28.57 7.70 13.02
N GLN A 13 27.48 8.07 13.69
CA GLN A 13 26.49 9.00 13.14
C GLN A 13 27.12 10.33 12.72
N ALA A 14 27.98 10.90 13.58
CA ALA A 14 28.70 12.13 13.26
C ALA A 14 29.68 11.95 12.08
N LYS A 15 30.45 10.84 12.05
CA LYS A 15 31.39 10.56 10.95
C LYS A 15 30.67 10.37 9.61
N TRP A 16 29.52 9.71 9.58
CA TRP A 16 28.72 9.54 8.36
C TRP A 16 28.15 10.88 7.85
N GLU A 17 27.68 11.73 8.76
CA GLU A 17 27.16 13.06 8.42
C GLU A 17 28.28 13.96 7.87
N GLU A 18 29.46 13.99 8.52
CA GLU A 18 30.63 14.74 8.07
C GLU A 18 31.11 14.27 6.68
N ALA A 19 31.20 12.96 6.48
CA ALA A 19 31.63 12.37 5.22
C ALA A 19 30.56 12.44 4.12
N LYS A 20 29.31 12.84 4.43
CA LYS A 20 28.19 12.90 3.50
C LYS A 20 27.98 11.58 2.74
N VAL A 21 28.24 10.45 3.41
CA VAL A 21 28.37 9.13 2.77
C VAL A 21 27.07 8.62 2.16
N PHE A 22 25.94 9.16 2.61
CA PHE A 22 24.61 8.75 2.15
C PHE A 22 23.97 9.69 1.11
N GLU A 23 24.64 10.79 0.75
CA GLU A 23 24.16 11.71 -0.28
C GLU A 23 24.21 11.06 -1.66
N ALA A 24 23.05 11.05 -2.36
CA ALA A 24 22.93 10.59 -3.72
C ALA A 24 23.53 11.61 -4.71
N LYS A 25 24.18 11.14 -5.77
CA LYS A 25 24.75 11.98 -6.83
C LYS A 25 23.87 11.98 -8.05
N ASP A 26 23.46 13.16 -8.51
CA ASP A 26 22.70 13.27 -9.75
C ASP A 26 23.60 12.92 -10.97
N ASN A 27 23.02 12.26 -11.94
CA ASN A 27 23.66 11.92 -13.23
C ASN A 27 25.00 11.15 -13.06
N SER A 28 25.03 10.21 -12.12
CA SER A 28 26.18 9.33 -11.89
C SER A 28 26.29 8.25 -12.95
N ASP A 29 27.50 7.82 -13.31
CA ASP A 29 27.73 6.66 -14.19
C ASP A 29 27.44 5.31 -13.52
N LYS A 30 27.23 5.30 -12.20
CA LYS A 30 26.87 4.12 -11.43
C LYS A 30 25.41 3.74 -11.70
N PRO A 31 25.07 2.44 -11.63
CA PRO A 31 23.68 2.03 -11.65
C PRO A 31 22.95 2.70 -10.47
N LYS A 32 21.74 3.20 -10.74
CA LYS A 32 20.93 3.85 -9.71
C LYS A 32 20.17 2.84 -8.89
N PHE A 33 19.91 3.17 -7.64
CA PHE A 33 18.89 2.52 -6.83
C PHE A 33 18.11 3.60 -6.06
N TYR A 34 16.82 3.70 -6.33
CA TYR A 34 15.92 4.59 -5.63
C TYR A 34 15.01 3.76 -4.69
N GLY A 35 15.40 3.69 -3.43
CA GLY A 35 14.60 3.09 -2.36
C GLY A 35 13.69 4.13 -1.74
N LEU A 36 12.39 3.86 -1.65
CA LEU A 36 11.39 4.78 -1.11
C LEU A 36 10.61 4.14 0.02
N VAL A 37 10.48 4.84 1.13
CA VAL A 37 9.54 4.52 2.22
C VAL A 37 8.43 5.57 2.28
N GLU A 38 7.26 5.18 2.76
CA GLU A 38 6.20 6.17 3.03
C GLU A 38 6.69 7.16 4.09
N PHE A 39 6.71 8.44 3.73
CA PHE A 39 7.16 9.47 4.66
C PHE A 39 6.12 9.65 5.79
N PRO A 40 6.60 9.94 7.03
CA PRO A 40 5.73 9.98 8.18
C PRO A 40 4.88 11.23 8.23
N TYR A 41 3.69 11.10 8.82
CA TYR A 41 2.92 12.23 9.34
C TYR A 41 3.47 12.62 10.72
N PRO A 42 4.06 13.83 10.89
CA PRO A 42 4.73 14.20 12.14
C PRO A 42 3.72 14.57 13.22
N SER A 43 3.21 13.58 13.93
CA SER A 43 2.28 13.75 15.05
C SER A 43 2.97 14.02 16.39
N GLY A 44 2.32 14.75 17.29
CA GLY A 44 2.92 15.26 18.55
C GLY A 44 3.52 14.24 19.51
N ALA A 45 3.19 12.95 19.39
CA ALA A 45 3.75 11.93 20.27
C ALA A 45 5.05 11.27 19.74
N GLY A 46 5.56 11.71 18.57
CA GLY A 46 6.72 11.07 17.95
C GLY A 46 6.42 9.75 17.26
N MET A 47 7.49 9.09 16.83
CA MET A 47 7.43 7.80 16.17
C MET A 47 7.29 6.67 17.19
N HIS A 48 6.76 5.53 16.75
CA HIS A 48 6.79 4.27 17.50
C HIS A 48 7.60 3.21 16.73
N VAL A 49 7.94 2.12 17.37
CA VAL A 49 8.77 1.04 16.79
C VAL A 49 8.23 0.47 15.48
N GLY A 50 6.92 0.59 15.21
CA GLY A 50 6.33 0.21 13.92
C GLY A 50 6.88 1.00 12.74
N HIS A 51 7.16 2.30 12.89
CA HIS A 51 7.83 3.12 11.87
C HIS A 51 9.27 2.63 11.65
N ILE A 52 9.96 2.25 12.73
CA ILE A 52 11.33 1.76 12.63
C ILE A 52 11.37 0.46 11.80
N LYS A 53 10.44 -0.50 12.03
CA LYS A 53 10.33 -1.71 11.19
C LYS A 53 10.08 -1.36 9.72
N ALA A 54 9.15 -0.44 9.45
CA ALA A 54 8.80 -0.04 8.10
C ALA A 54 9.99 0.52 7.31
N TYR A 55 10.82 1.34 7.96
CA TYR A 55 11.97 1.96 7.30
C TYR A 55 13.18 1.03 7.22
N SER A 56 13.36 0.15 8.21
CA SER A 56 14.54 -0.71 8.31
C SER A 56 14.70 -1.67 7.13
N SER A 57 13.62 -2.04 6.43
CA SER A 57 13.71 -2.97 5.28
C SER A 57 14.51 -2.38 4.13
N LEU A 58 14.07 -1.21 3.64
CA LEU A 58 14.77 -0.55 2.53
C LEU A 58 16.09 0.10 2.99
N GLU A 59 16.23 0.39 4.27
CA GLU A 59 17.51 0.75 4.88
C GLU A 59 18.56 -0.35 4.69
N VAL A 60 18.21 -1.60 5.02
CA VAL A 60 19.10 -2.76 4.83
C VAL A 60 19.47 -2.94 3.36
N ILE A 61 18.46 -2.88 2.48
CA ILE A 61 18.67 -2.99 1.04
C ILE A 61 19.53 -1.84 0.51
N SER A 62 19.27 -0.60 0.93
CA SER A 62 20.02 0.59 0.50
C SER A 62 21.48 0.52 0.92
N ARG A 63 21.78 0.05 2.15
CA ARG A 63 23.17 -0.17 2.60
C ARG A 63 23.85 -1.24 1.75
N LYS A 64 23.20 -2.38 1.53
CA LYS A 64 23.73 -3.44 0.66
C LYS A 64 23.98 -2.92 -0.76
N ARG A 65 23.05 -2.16 -1.38
CA ARG A 65 23.21 -1.56 -2.71
C ARG A 65 24.42 -0.63 -2.80
N ARG A 66 24.67 0.19 -1.77
CA ARG A 66 25.88 1.04 -1.73
C ARG A 66 27.14 0.20 -1.75
N MET A 67 27.19 -0.89 -0.98
CA MET A 67 28.31 -1.83 -0.96
C MET A 67 28.42 -2.64 -2.27
N GLU A 68 27.36 -2.77 -3.03
CA GLU A 68 27.34 -3.35 -4.38
C GLU A 68 27.74 -2.34 -5.48
N GLY A 69 28.04 -1.10 -5.10
CA GLY A 69 28.50 -0.05 -6.01
C GLY A 69 27.42 0.77 -6.67
N TYR A 70 26.17 0.68 -6.23
CA TYR A 70 25.09 1.51 -6.72
C TYR A 70 25.17 2.95 -6.21
N ASN A 71 24.66 3.88 -7.00
CA ASN A 71 24.29 5.22 -6.57
C ASN A 71 22.89 5.16 -5.93
N VAL A 72 22.81 5.35 -4.63
CA VAL A 72 21.57 5.09 -3.87
C VAL A 72 20.90 6.40 -3.47
N LEU A 73 19.67 6.58 -3.91
CA LEU A 73 18.75 7.60 -3.40
C LEU A 73 17.82 6.94 -2.37
N PHE A 74 18.01 7.28 -1.11
CA PHE A 74 17.15 6.83 0.00
C PHE A 74 16.76 8.07 0.82
N PRO A 75 15.71 8.79 0.40
CA PRO A 75 15.31 10.05 1.00
C PRO A 75 14.30 9.87 2.13
N ILE A 76 14.10 10.94 2.89
CA ILE A 76 13.05 11.09 3.89
C ILE A 76 12.46 12.50 3.85
N GLY A 77 11.22 12.65 4.28
CA GLY A 77 10.53 13.94 4.40
C GLY A 77 9.34 13.80 5.32
N PHE A 78 8.44 14.79 5.29
CA PHE A 78 7.33 14.87 6.22
C PHE A 78 6.05 15.27 5.49
N ASP A 79 5.01 14.43 5.64
CA ASP A 79 3.64 14.74 5.22
C ASP A 79 2.97 15.49 6.35
N ALA A 80 3.04 16.82 6.33
CA ALA A 80 2.83 17.61 7.53
C ALA A 80 1.55 18.47 7.52
N PHE A 81 0.84 18.58 6.40
CA PHE A 81 -0.53 19.11 6.39
C PHE A 81 -1.53 18.08 6.91
N GLY A 82 -2.68 18.53 7.40
CA GLY A 82 -3.80 17.67 7.71
C GLY A 82 -4.49 17.94 9.04
N LEU A 83 -5.63 17.30 9.17
CA LEU A 83 -6.56 17.45 10.30
C LEU A 83 -5.99 17.11 11.69
N PRO A 84 -5.13 16.09 11.88
CA PRO A 84 -4.66 15.79 13.22
C PRO A 84 -3.89 16.95 13.87
N THR A 85 -3.03 17.62 13.09
CA THR A 85 -2.27 18.80 13.58
C THR A 85 -3.20 19.98 13.81
N GLU A 86 -4.15 20.25 12.91
CA GLU A 86 -5.12 21.34 13.07
C GLU A 86 -6.03 21.11 14.30
N ASN A 87 -6.55 19.90 14.49
CA ASN A 87 -7.37 19.57 15.65
C ASN A 87 -6.58 19.73 16.98
N TYR A 88 -5.29 19.37 16.96
CA TYR A 88 -4.42 19.59 18.13
C TYR A 88 -4.16 21.09 18.34
N ALA A 89 -3.97 21.84 17.26
CA ALA A 89 -3.78 23.30 17.29
C ALA A 89 -5.02 24.01 17.88
N VAL A 90 -6.22 23.65 17.43
CA VAL A 90 -7.49 24.16 18.01
C VAL A 90 -7.58 23.85 19.50
N LYS A 91 -7.27 22.61 19.90
CA LYS A 91 -7.33 22.20 21.32
C LYS A 91 -6.34 22.94 22.22
N THR A 92 -5.16 23.28 21.70
CA THR A 92 -4.08 23.88 22.50
C THR A 92 -3.97 25.40 22.35
N GLY A 93 -4.66 25.99 21.37
CA GLY A 93 -4.51 27.41 21.01
C GLY A 93 -3.15 27.74 20.40
N THR A 94 -2.37 26.74 19.94
CA THR A 94 -1.06 26.90 19.35
C THR A 94 -1.18 26.85 17.83
N HIS A 95 -0.52 27.76 17.11
CA HIS A 95 -0.59 27.79 15.64
C HIS A 95 -0.06 26.48 15.03
N PRO A 96 -0.75 25.89 14.00
CA PRO A 96 -0.36 24.60 13.44
C PRO A 96 1.07 24.57 12.86
N ARG A 97 1.59 25.68 12.35
CA ARG A 97 3.00 25.80 11.89
C ARG A 97 3.98 25.48 13.00
N ILE A 98 3.78 26.06 14.20
CA ILE A 98 4.68 25.84 15.35
C ILE A 98 4.69 24.37 15.75
N ILE A 99 3.48 23.76 15.83
CA ILE A 99 3.33 22.33 16.16
C ILE A 99 4.02 21.45 15.13
N THR A 100 3.85 21.78 13.85
CA THR A 100 4.46 21.06 12.74
C THR A 100 5.99 21.10 12.82
N ASP A 101 6.56 22.28 13.00
CA ASP A 101 8.03 22.47 13.08
C ASP A 101 8.65 21.71 14.26
N GLU A 102 8.00 21.74 15.43
CA GLU A 102 8.43 20.98 16.61
C GLU A 102 8.35 19.47 16.37
N ASN A 103 7.29 19.00 15.74
CA ASN A 103 7.11 17.59 15.45
C ASN A 103 8.10 17.09 14.39
N ILE A 104 8.34 17.83 13.32
CA ILE A 104 9.36 17.52 12.31
C ILE A 104 10.74 17.41 12.97
N LYS A 105 11.09 18.36 13.83
CA LYS A 105 12.35 18.34 14.57
C LYS A 105 12.47 17.08 15.46
N ARG A 106 11.39 16.70 16.14
CA ARG A 106 11.35 15.48 16.97
C ARG A 106 11.55 14.22 16.13
N PHE A 107 10.81 14.08 15.03
CA PHE A 107 10.91 12.93 14.14
C PHE A 107 12.30 12.82 13.50
N SER A 108 12.85 13.94 13.03
CA SER A 108 14.22 14.00 12.48
C SER A 108 15.25 13.53 13.50
N ASN A 109 15.13 13.96 14.76
CA ASN A 109 16.02 13.52 15.83
C ASN A 109 15.88 12.01 16.11
N GLN A 110 14.63 11.47 16.13
CA GLN A 110 14.41 10.03 16.32
C GLN A 110 15.05 9.21 15.19
N LEU A 111 14.85 9.61 13.93
CA LEU A 111 15.43 8.93 12.77
C LEU A 111 16.96 8.98 12.75
N LYS A 112 17.55 10.13 13.06
CA LYS A 112 19.00 10.28 13.15
C LYS A 112 19.61 9.41 14.25
N LYS A 113 18.97 9.35 15.43
CA LYS A 113 19.44 8.51 16.54
C LYS A 113 19.36 7.00 16.26
N VAL A 114 18.44 6.56 15.42
CA VAL A 114 18.38 5.16 14.96
C VAL A 114 19.47 4.86 13.92
N GLY A 115 20.11 5.89 13.34
CA GLY A 115 21.21 5.74 12.39
C GLY A 115 20.81 5.27 11.02
N PHE A 116 19.64 5.71 10.53
CA PHE A 116 19.22 5.44 9.15
C PHE A 116 20.10 6.18 8.14
N SER A 117 20.38 5.53 7.01
CA SER A 117 21.20 6.06 5.92
C SER A 117 20.40 6.93 4.94
N PHE A 118 19.50 7.75 5.44
CA PHE A 118 18.76 8.70 4.62
C PHE A 118 19.66 9.80 4.06
N ASP A 119 19.33 10.24 2.85
CA ASP A 119 19.90 11.45 2.26
C ASP A 119 19.22 12.69 2.86
N TRP A 120 19.78 13.21 3.94
CA TRP A 120 19.26 14.37 4.67
C TRP A 120 19.34 15.68 3.88
N ASN A 121 20.10 15.74 2.79
CA ASN A 121 20.13 16.89 1.90
C ASN A 121 18.89 16.98 1.00
N ARG A 122 18.09 15.90 0.93
CA ARG A 122 16.86 15.84 0.11
C ARG A 122 15.57 15.78 0.92
N VAL A 123 15.62 16.27 2.16
CA VAL A 123 14.45 16.38 3.02
C VAL A 123 13.44 17.34 2.42
N ILE A 124 12.17 16.94 2.43
CA ILE A 124 11.02 17.76 2.04
C ILE A 124 10.00 17.84 3.17
N ASP A 125 9.26 18.95 3.19
CA ASP A 125 8.12 19.20 4.05
C ASP A 125 6.95 19.66 3.16
N THR A 126 5.83 18.92 3.19
CA THR A 126 4.67 19.26 2.37
C THR A 126 4.04 20.61 2.71
N THR A 127 4.35 21.17 3.90
CA THR A 127 3.86 22.48 4.34
C THR A 127 4.79 23.63 3.96
N ASP A 128 5.94 23.32 3.34
CA ASP A 128 6.83 24.32 2.80
C ASP A 128 6.23 24.95 1.54
N GLU A 129 6.31 26.29 1.43
CA GLU A 129 5.81 27.05 0.29
C GLU A 129 6.49 26.64 -1.02
N ASP A 130 7.78 26.31 -0.98
CA ASP A 130 8.56 25.84 -2.13
C ASP A 130 8.15 24.41 -2.55
N TYR A 131 7.50 23.66 -1.66
CA TYR A 131 6.91 22.37 -1.97
C TYR A 131 5.49 22.51 -2.50
N TYR A 132 4.56 23.10 -1.72
CA TYR A 132 3.15 23.08 -2.11
C TYR A 132 2.82 24.02 -3.28
N LYS A 133 3.69 24.96 -3.65
CA LYS A 133 3.66 25.65 -4.94
C LYS A 133 3.45 24.67 -6.08
N TRP A 134 4.15 23.55 -6.07
CA TRP A 134 4.08 22.56 -7.14
C TRP A 134 2.86 21.65 -7.03
N THR A 135 2.36 21.39 -5.82
CA THR A 135 1.04 20.75 -5.63
C THR A 135 -0.06 21.58 -6.26
N GLN A 136 -0.02 22.90 -6.02
CA GLN A 136 -0.96 23.85 -6.62
C GLN A 136 -0.80 23.92 -8.14
N TRP A 137 0.42 23.91 -8.65
CA TRP A 137 0.68 23.88 -10.08
C TRP A 137 0.11 22.63 -10.77
N ILE A 138 0.31 21.45 -10.20
CA ILE A 138 -0.27 20.20 -10.75
C ILE A 138 -1.79 20.29 -10.76
N PHE A 139 -2.40 20.80 -9.68
CA PHE A 139 -3.85 21.00 -9.62
C PHE A 139 -4.35 21.96 -10.71
N LEU A 140 -3.65 23.07 -10.96
CA LEU A 140 -4.00 24.00 -12.04
C LEU A 140 -3.92 23.33 -13.41
N LYS A 141 -2.91 22.50 -13.65
CA LYS A 141 -2.80 21.73 -14.89
C LYS A 141 -3.95 20.71 -15.05
N MET A 142 -4.40 20.09 -13.97
CA MET A 142 -5.60 19.24 -13.98
C MET A 142 -6.86 20.06 -14.26
N PHE A 143 -6.97 21.27 -13.70
CA PHE A 143 -8.08 22.18 -13.96
C PHE A 143 -8.13 22.60 -15.44
N GLU A 144 -7.01 23.01 -16.03
CA GLU A 144 -6.87 23.37 -17.44
C GLU A 144 -7.28 22.20 -18.38
N LYS A 145 -7.00 20.96 -17.99
CA LYS A 145 -7.36 19.77 -18.76
C LYS A 145 -8.79 19.26 -18.50
N GLY A 146 -9.59 19.98 -17.69
CA GLY A 146 -10.97 19.63 -17.39
C GLY A 146 -11.13 18.41 -16.46
N LEU A 147 -10.05 18.02 -15.77
CA LEU A 147 -10.09 16.95 -14.77
C LEU A 147 -10.63 17.42 -13.43
N VAL A 148 -10.72 18.73 -13.21
CA VAL A 148 -11.30 19.32 -11.99
C VAL A 148 -12.68 19.85 -12.32
N PHE A 149 -13.68 19.48 -11.53
CA PHE A 149 -15.03 20.01 -11.64
C PHE A 149 -15.66 20.21 -10.28
N ARG A 150 -16.69 21.06 -10.23
CA ARG A 150 -17.46 21.30 -9.00
C ARG A 150 -18.88 20.80 -9.19
N ASP A 151 -19.40 20.10 -8.20
CA ASP A 151 -20.78 19.64 -8.19
C ASP A 151 -21.39 19.75 -6.80
N ARG A 152 -22.70 19.88 -6.75
CA ARG A 152 -23.47 19.92 -5.49
C ARG A 152 -24.18 18.59 -5.31
N THR A 153 -23.56 17.74 -4.50
CA THR A 153 -24.03 16.37 -4.31
C THR A 153 -24.11 16.00 -2.83
N LEU A 154 -24.75 14.85 -2.56
CA LEU A 154 -24.64 14.21 -1.25
C LEU A 154 -23.25 13.61 -1.10
N VAL A 155 -22.53 14.04 -0.08
CA VAL A 155 -21.18 13.61 0.21
C VAL A 155 -21.05 13.10 1.63
N ASN A 156 -20.04 12.25 1.84
CA ASN A 156 -19.64 11.83 3.17
C ASN A 156 -19.17 13.05 3.97
N TYR A 157 -19.74 13.27 5.12
CA TYR A 157 -19.42 14.40 6.00
C TYR A 157 -19.23 13.91 7.43
N CYS A 158 -18.11 14.27 8.03
CA CYS A 158 -17.87 14.02 9.45
C CYS A 158 -18.41 15.19 10.29
N PRO A 159 -19.47 15.00 11.10
CA PRO A 159 -20.02 16.08 11.92
C PRO A 159 -19.10 16.52 13.05
N HIS A 160 -18.25 15.61 13.56
CA HIS A 160 -17.27 15.93 14.60
C HIS A 160 -16.10 16.74 14.03
N CYS A 161 -15.51 16.29 12.93
CA CYS A 161 -14.43 17.02 12.26
C CYS A 161 -14.94 18.19 11.42
N LYS A 162 -16.24 18.31 11.17
CA LYS A 162 -16.89 19.34 10.34
C LYS A 162 -16.31 19.44 8.92
N VAL A 163 -16.04 18.29 8.27
CA VAL A 163 -15.33 18.21 6.99
C VAL A 163 -15.95 17.19 6.04
N VAL A 164 -15.89 17.49 4.74
CA VAL A 164 -16.20 16.54 3.67
C VAL A 164 -15.10 15.48 3.59
N LEU A 165 -15.50 14.24 3.43
CA LEU A 165 -14.60 13.08 3.30
C LEU A 165 -14.77 12.44 1.94
N SER A 166 -13.67 11.90 1.40
CA SER A 166 -13.73 10.98 0.27
C SER A 166 -14.31 9.62 0.69
N ASN A 167 -14.64 8.76 -0.27
CA ASN A 167 -15.07 7.39 0.05
C ASN A 167 -13.97 6.59 0.75
N GLU A 168 -12.72 6.86 0.39
CA GLU A 168 -11.54 6.27 0.97
C GLU A 168 -11.33 6.67 2.43
N ASP A 169 -11.66 7.91 2.78
CA ASP A 169 -11.53 8.47 4.14
C ASP A 169 -12.70 8.10 5.07
N SER A 170 -13.74 7.46 4.53
CA SER A 170 -14.99 7.12 5.24
C SER A 170 -15.35 5.64 5.17
N GLN A 171 -14.37 4.76 5.01
CA GLN A 171 -14.59 3.32 4.91
C GLN A 171 -15.30 2.77 6.16
N GLY A 172 -16.31 1.94 5.93
CA GLY A 172 -17.11 1.36 7.02
C GLY A 172 -18.04 2.36 7.72
N GLY A 173 -18.33 3.53 7.10
CA GLY A 173 -19.21 4.56 7.67
C GLY A 173 -18.59 5.35 8.83
N LYS A 174 -17.28 5.24 9.03
CA LYS A 174 -16.53 5.94 10.07
C LYS A 174 -15.51 6.91 9.47
N CYS A 175 -15.32 8.05 10.11
CA CYS A 175 -14.23 8.96 9.80
C CYS A 175 -12.90 8.31 10.15
N ASP A 176 -11.96 8.28 9.23
CA ASP A 176 -10.64 7.67 9.43
C ASP A 176 -9.77 8.40 10.48
N ILE A 177 -10.10 9.66 10.78
CA ILE A 177 -9.35 10.51 11.72
C ILE A 177 -9.89 10.43 13.14
N CYS A 178 -11.22 10.66 13.32
CA CYS A 178 -11.83 10.73 14.66
C CYS A 178 -12.69 9.52 15.01
N HIS A 179 -12.90 8.61 14.06
CA HIS A 179 -13.71 7.39 14.17
C HIS A 179 -15.20 7.62 14.49
N SER A 180 -15.68 8.87 14.42
CA SER A 180 -17.10 9.19 14.54
C SER A 180 -17.88 8.71 13.32
N ASP A 181 -19.18 8.54 13.50
CA ASP A 181 -20.07 8.18 12.39
C ASP A 181 -20.11 9.29 11.34
N VAL A 182 -20.06 8.88 10.08
CA VAL A 182 -20.14 9.76 8.92
C VAL A 182 -21.60 9.85 8.48
N VAL A 183 -22.05 11.06 8.15
CA VAL A 183 -23.40 11.33 7.64
C VAL A 183 -23.36 11.78 6.19
N GLN A 184 -24.47 11.65 5.47
CA GLN A 184 -24.63 12.24 4.15
C GLN A 184 -25.09 13.69 4.26
N LYS A 185 -24.38 14.62 3.59
CA LYS A 185 -24.73 16.05 3.58
C LYS A 185 -24.60 16.61 2.16
N SER A 186 -25.59 17.40 1.72
CA SER A 186 -25.49 18.11 0.44
C SER A 186 -24.52 19.27 0.58
N LYS A 187 -23.43 19.24 -0.19
CA LYS A 187 -22.37 20.25 -0.23
C LYS A 187 -21.90 20.50 -1.65
N ASP A 188 -21.39 21.69 -1.89
CA ASP A 188 -20.60 21.99 -3.09
C ASP A 188 -19.20 21.41 -2.90
N VAL A 189 -18.77 20.54 -3.80
CA VAL A 189 -17.50 19.80 -3.71
C VAL A 189 -16.73 19.89 -5.00
N TRP A 190 -15.43 20.09 -4.88
CA TRP A 190 -14.48 19.91 -5.98
C TRP A 190 -14.13 18.43 -6.12
N TYR A 191 -14.16 17.95 -7.32
CA TYR A 191 -13.83 16.58 -7.68
C TYR A 191 -12.66 16.55 -8.67
N LEU A 192 -11.79 15.54 -8.51
CA LEU A 192 -10.87 15.12 -9.55
C LEU A 192 -11.43 13.90 -10.28
N ARG A 193 -11.46 13.94 -11.63
CA ARG A 193 -11.97 12.88 -12.51
C ARG A 193 -11.01 11.69 -12.58
N ILE A 194 -10.71 11.07 -11.43
CA ILE A 194 -9.85 9.90 -11.33
C ILE A 194 -10.41 8.72 -12.14
N THR A 195 -11.73 8.65 -12.31
CA THR A 195 -12.38 7.60 -13.10
C THR A 195 -11.96 7.60 -14.56
N GLN A 196 -11.55 8.74 -15.13
CA GLN A 196 -10.99 8.80 -16.48
C GLN A 196 -9.64 8.07 -16.60
N TYR A 197 -8.96 7.85 -15.51
CA TYR A 197 -7.70 7.10 -15.45
C TYR A 197 -7.86 5.64 -14.98
N ALA A 198 -9.09 5.20 -14.71
CA ALA A 198 -9.36 3.87 -14.19
C ALA A 198 -8.74 2.74 -15.03
N ASP A 199 -8.85 2.83 -16.35
CA ASP A 199 -8.27 1.83 -17.26
C ASP A 199 -6.74 1.88 -17.29
N LYS A 200 -6.13 3.07 -17.28
CA LYS A 200 -4.67 3.22 -17.18
C LYS A 200 -4.15 2.65 -15.86
N LEU A 201 -4.85 2.93 -14.74
CA LEU A 201 -4.51 2.39 -13.43
C LEU A 201 -4.59 0.85 -13.38
N LEU A 202 -5.57 0.24 -14.06
CA LEU A 202 -5.67 -1.21 -14.17
C LEU A 202 -4.60 -1.81 -15.08
N GLU A 203 -4.35 -1.17 -16.22
CA GLU A 203 -3.37 -1.64 -17.20
C GLU A 203 -1.95 -1.60 -16.62
N GLY A 204 -1.58 -0.51 -15.98
CA GLY A 204 -0.26 -0.34 -15.37
C GLY A 204 0.09 -1.37 -14.29
N LEU A 205 -0.92 -2.03 -13.68
CA LEU A 205 -0.66 -3.13 -12.73
C LEU A 205 -0.01 -4.36 -13.37
N LYS A 206 -0.03 -4.48 -14.70
CA LYS A 206 0.61 -5.59 -15.41
C LYS A 206 2.12 -5.44 -15.47
N ASP A 207 2.61 -4.20 -15.47
CA ASP A 207 4.01 -3.86 -15.72
C ASP A 207 4.84 -3.65 -14.44
N VAL A 208 4.23 -3.82 -13.27
CA VAL A 208 4.86 -3.59 -11.96
C VAL A 208 4.99 -4.86 -11.13
N ASP A 209 6.06 -4.94 -10.33
CA ASP A 209 6.32 -6.03 -9.37
C ASP A 209 5.67 -5.71 -8.01
N TYR A 210 4.34 -5.78 -7.96
CA TYR A 210 3.59 -5.67 -6.72
C TYR A 210 3.08 -7.04 -6.25
N PRO A 211 3.00 -7.28 -4.95
CA PRO A 211 2.37 -8.49 -4.41
C PRO A 211 0.94 -8.68 -4.96
N ASP A 212 0.55 -9.92 -5.23
CA ASP A 212 -0.76 -10.23 -5.82
C ASP A 212 -1.93 -9.68 -5.02
N ASN A 213 -1.86 -9.73 -3.69
CA ASN A 213 -2.90 -9.16 -2.82
C ASN A 213 -3.02 -7.63 -2.96
N VAL A 214 -1.93 -6.92 -3.23
CA VAL A 214 -1.94 -5.47 -3.51
C VAL A 214 -2.63 -5.21 -4.84
N LYS A 215 -2.24 -5.93 -5.90
CA LYS A 215 -2.88 -5.82 -7.23
C LYS A 215 -4.38 -6.12 -7.14
N GLN A 216 -4.75 -7.21 -6.49
CA GLN A 216 -6.16 -7.60 -6.36
C GLN A 216 -6.98 -6.57 -5.57
N GLN A 217 -6.43 -5.98 -4.51
CA GLN A 217 -7.14 -4.93 -3.78
C GLN A 217 -7.40 -3.69 -4.64
N GLN A 218 -6.41 -3.25 -5.44
CA GLN A 218 -6.61 -2.11 -6.36
C GLN A 218 -7.61 -2.46 -7.47
N ILE A 219 -7.52 -3.66 -8.05
CA ILE A 219 -8.48 -4.14 -9.06
C ILE A 219 -9.90 -4.14 -8.49
N HIS A 220 -10.10 -4.69 -7.30
CA HIS A 220 -11.41 -4.72 -6.64
C HIS A 220 -11.93 -3.32 -6.26
N TRP A 221 -11.02 -2.42 -5.86
CA TRP A 221 -11.37 -1.05 -5.53
C TRP A 221 -11.83 -0.27 -6.75
N ILE A 222 -11.07 -0.33 -7.83
CA ILE A 222 -11.43 0.28 -9.11
C ILE A 222 -12.71 -0.37 -9.65
N GLY A 223 -12.83 -1.69 -9.53
CA GLY A 223 -14.05 -2.45 -9.76
C GLY A 223 -14.63 -2.25 -11.15
N LYS A 224 -13.81 -2.41 -12.20
CA LYS A 224 -14.25 -2.33 -13.59
C LYS A 224 -15.26 -3.43 -13.89
N SER A 225 -16.45 -3.05 -14.32
CA SER A 225 -17.48 -3.96 -14.79
C SER A 225 -17.88 -3.65 -16.23
N LYS A 226 -18.05 -4.69 -17.04
CA LYS A 226 -18.58 -4.59 -18.42
C LYS A 226 -20.03 -5.03 -18.39
N GLY A 227 -20.88 -4.29 -19.06
CA GLY A 227 -22.33 -4.57 -19.11
C GLY A 227 -23.03 -3.74 -20.16
N ALA A 228 -24.26 -3.39 -19.89
CA ALA A 228 -25.11 -2.58 -20.76
C ALA A 228 -25.80 -1.46 -19.98
N PHE A 229 -25.92 -0.30 -20.59
CA PHE A 229 -26.91 0.71 -20.25
C PHE A 229 -28.18 0.38 -21.01
N VAL A 230 -29.30 0.33 -20.31
CA VAL A 230 -30.61 -0.02 -20.91
C VAL A 230 -31.64 0.99 -20.43
N ASN A 231 -32.42 1.52 -21.39
CA ASN A 231 -33.47 2.48 -21.15
C ASN A 231 -34.84 1.78 -21.01
N PHE A 232 -35.48 2.02 -19.88
CA PHE A 232 -36.85 1.62 -19.63
C PHE A 232 -37.76 2.83 -19.78
N ASP A 233 -38.77 2.77 -20.66
CA ASP A 233 -39.82 3.76 -20.72
C ASP A 233 -40.64 3.66 -19.42
N VAL A 234 -41.19 4.77 -18.96
CA VAL A 234 -42.10 4.82 -17.81
C VAL A 234 -43.51 5.17 -18.28
N ASP A 235 -44.47 4.31 -17.96
CA ASP A 235 -45.83 4.50 -18.39
C ASP A 235 -46.44 5.80 -17.82
N GLY A 236 -47.11 6.55 -18.71
CA GLY A 236 -47.79 7.80 -18.32
C GLY A 236 -46.92 9.04 -18.24
N ILE A 237 -45.61 8.97 -18.51
CA ILE A 237 -44.69 10.11 -18.53
C ILE A 237 -43.74 10.02 -19.73
N ASP A 238 -43.26 11.17 -20.21
CA ASP A 238 -42.25 11.24 -21.27
C ASP A 238 -40.84 11.31 -20.66
N GLU A 239 -40.50 10.22 -19.96
CA GLU A 239 -39.15 10.05 -19.37
C GLU A 239 -38.78 8.58 -19.31
N LYS A 240 -37.46 8.32 -19.37
CA LYS A 240 -36.90 6.97 -19.31
C LYS A 240 -36.07 6.79 -18.06
N LEU A 241 -36.09 5.59 -17.49
CA LEU A 241 -35.16 5.16 -16.47
C LEU A 241 -34.04 4.39 -17.15
N GLU A 242 -32.83 4.98 -17.17
CA GLU A 242 -31.64 4.26 -17.60
C GLU A 242 -31.10 3.42 -16.44
N ILE A 243 -30.85 2.15 -16.71
CA ILE A 243 -30.21 1.23 -15.77
C ILE A 243 -28.85 0.76 -16.33
N TYR A 244 -27.98 0.32 -15.44
CA TYR A 244 -26.77 -0.43 -15.81
C TYR A 244 -26.88 -1.86 -15.30
N THR A 245 -26.58 -2.84 -16.17
CA THR A 245 -26.55 -4.25 -15.78
C THR A 245 -25.35 -4.98 -16.38
N THR A 246 -24.74 -5.88 -15.62
CA THR A 246 -23.73 -6.83 -16.11
C THR A 246 -24.36 -8.07 -16.76
N ARG A 247 -25.70 -8.21 -16.65
CA ARG A 247 -26.46 -9.36 -17.14
C ARG A 247 -27.61 -8.91 -18.05
N PRO A 248 -27.32 -8.22 -19.18
CA PRO A 248 -28.40 -7.83 -20.11
C PRO A 248 -29.16 -9.03 -20.70
N ASP A 249 -28.54 -10.21 -20.76
CA ASP A 249 -29.14 -11.46 -21.18
C ASP A 249 -30.38 -11.86 -20.35
N THR A 250 -30.50 -11.40 -19.11
CA THR A 250 -31.62 -11.72 -18.21
C THR A 250 -32.78 -10.72 -18.28
N LEU A 251 -32.77 -9.77 -19.20
CA LEU A 251 -33.81 -8.74 -19.32
C LEU A 251 -35.24 -9.30 -19.45
N PHE A 252 -35.44 -10.45 -20.08
CA PHE A 252 -36.74 -11.10 -20.17
C PHE A 252 -37.28 -11.54 -18.81
N GLY A 253 -36.40 -11.74 -17.80
CA GLY A 253 -36.77 -12.12 -16.44
C GLY A 253 -37.00 -10.95 -15.49
N VAL A 254 -36.92 -9.70 -15.98
CA VAL A 254 -37.19 -8.53 -15.17
C VAL A 254 -38.64 -8.42 -14.81
N THR A 255 -38.97 -8.44 -13.53
CA THR A 255 -40.34 -8.34 -13.02
C THR A 255 -40.63 -7.10 -12.20
N PHE A 256 -39.63 -6.35 -11.82
CA PHE A 256 -39.79 -5.05 -11.19
C PHE A 256 -38.53 -4.20 -11.38
N MET A 257 -38.64 -2.91 -11.09
CA MET A 257 -37.52 -1.96 -11.00
C MET A 257 -37.43 -1.40 -9.60
N VAL A 258 -36.22 -1.02 -9.21
CA VAL A 258 -35.98 -0.31 -7.97
C VAL A 258 -35.16 0.95 -8.25
N ILE A 259 -35.61 2.08 -7.70
CA ILE A 259 -34.89 3.35 -7.79
C ILE A 259 -34.48 3.84 -6.40
N ALA A 260 -33.45 4.68 -6.37
CA ALA A 260 -33.01 5.31 -5.14
C ALA A 260 -34.11 6.19 -4.55
N PRO A 261 -34.26 6.25 -3.22
CA PRO A 261 -35.24 7.15 -2.56
C PRO A 261 -35.04 8.63 -2.95
N GLU A 262 -33.83 9.00 -3.33
CA GLU A 262 -33.45 10.37 -3.73
C GLU A 262 -33.57 10.61 -5.25
N HIS A 263 -34.08 9.64 -6.03
CA HIS A 263 -34.13 9.76 -7.49
C HIS A 263 -35.03 10.92 -7.94
N PRO A 264 -34.57 11.83 -8.83
CA PRO A 264 -35.26 13.07 -9.22
C PRO A 264 -36.65 12.85 -9.81
N ILE A 265 -36.90 11.68 -10.42
CA ILE A 265 -38.20 11.34 -11.05
C ILE A 265 -39.37 11.42 -10.05
N ILE A 266 -39.12 11.15 -8.76
CA ILE A 266 -40.11 11.16 -7.70
C ILE A 266 -40.65 12.59 -7.50
N ASP A 267 -39.77 13.55 -7.40
CA ASP A 267 -40.16 14.94 -7.17
C ASP A 267 -40.70 15.59 -8.45
N LYS A 268 -40.12 15.24 -9.61
CA LYS A 268 -40.53 15.75 -10.91
C LYS A 268 -41.93 15.37 -11.30
N TYR A 269 -42.37 14.16 -10.93
CA TYR A 269 -43.70 13.63 -11.27
C TYR A 269 -44.55 13.30 -10.03
N ALA A 270 -44.36 14.10 -8.96
CA ALA A 270 -45.10 13.95 -7.72
C ALA A 270 -46.62 14.00 -7.90
N ASP A 271 -47.10 14.76 -8.91
CA ASP A 271 -48.53 14.86 -9.29
C ASP A 271 -49.11 13.58 -9.90
N LYS A 272 -48.28 12.69 -10.41
CA LYS A 272 -48.66 11.39 -10.95
C LYS A 272 -48.62 10.26 -9.91
N ILE A 273 -47.95 10.47 -8.79
CA ILE A 273 -47.74 9.49 -7.75
C ILE A 273 -48.88 9.60 -6.71
N THR A 274 -49.61 8.54 -6.53
CA THR A 274 -50.83 8.57 -5.69
C THR A 274 -50.57 8.28 -4.20
N ASN A 275 -49.36 7.75 -3.85
CA ASN A 275 -48.97 7.45 -2.46
C ASN A 275 -47.76 8.24 -2.00
N MET A 276 -47.70 9.53 -2.36
CA MET A 276 -46.54 10.42 -2.00
C MET A 276 -46.29 10.52 -0.50
N ASP A 277 -47.31 10.41 0.34
CA ASP A 277 -47.11 10.46 1.80
C ASP A 277 -46.29 9.27 2.30
N GLU A 278 -46.59 8.07 1.81
CA GLU A 278 -45.85 6.85 2.14
C GLU A 278 -44.39 6.93 1.64
N ILE A 279 -44.23 7.40 0.39
CA ILE A 279 -42.88 7.61 -0.20
C ILE A 279 -42.08 8.61 0.60
N THR A 280 -42.68 9.74 0.99
CA THR A 280 -42.03 10.77 1.78
C THR A 280 -41.61 10.24 3.15
N ALA A 281 -42.44 9.48 3.82
CA ALA A 281 -42.13 8.84 5.09
C ALA A 281 -40.93 7.89 4.95
N TYR A 282 -40.91 7.05 3.92
CA TYR A 282 -39.80 6.14 3.66
C TYR A 282 -38.50 6.87 3.30
N ARG A 283 -38.57 7.92 2.47
CA ARG A 283 -37.40 8.78 2.15
C ARG A 283 -36.79 9.37 3.41
N ASN A 284 -37.62 9.89 4.36
CA ASN A 284 -37.17 10.44 5.62
C ASN A 284 -36.51 9.38 6.53
N GLU A 285 -36.98 8.13 6.47
CA GLU A 285 -36.33 7.01 7.15
C GLU A 285 -34.96 6.68 6.53
N CYS A 286 -34.90 6.57 5.21
CA CYS A 286 -33.66 6.30 4.48
C CYS A 286 -32.60 7.40 4.69
N ALA A 287 -33.01 8.67 4.77
CA ALA A 287 -32.11 9.80 4.99
C ALA A 287 -31.39 9.77 6.36
N LYS A 288 -31.90 9.01 7.32
CA LYS A 288 -31.26 8.81 8.62
C LYS A 288 -30.18 7.74 8.62
N LYS A 289 -30.14 6.90 7.57
CA LYS A 289 -29.21 5.77 7.45
C LYS A 289 -27.95 6.21 6.72
N THR A 290 -26.78 5.75 7.17
CA THR A 290 -25.52 5.90 6.46
C THR A 290 -25.51 5.01 5.21
N GLU A 291 -24.63 5.28 4.25
CA GLU A 291 -24.42 4.42 3.08
C GLU A 291 -24.05 2.98 3.48
N PHE A 292 -23.24 2.85 4.53
CA PHE A 292 -22.84 1.55 5.07
C PHE A 292 -24.04 0.76 5.64
N GLU A 293 -24.90 1.40 6.40
CA GLU A 293 -26.13 0.79 6.93
C GLU A 293 -27.08 0.37 5.82
N ARG A 294 -27.20 1.21 4.77
CA ARG A 294 -28.07 0.92 3.61
C ARG A 294 -27.56 -0.25 2.77
N THR A 295 -26.26 -0.46 2.66
CA THR A 295 -25.66 -1.43 1.72
C THR A 295 -25.12 -2.69 2.38
N GLN A 296 -24.60 -2.61 3.60
CA GLN A 296 -23.87 -3.71 4.25
C GLN A 296 -24.60 -4.35 5.44
N LEU A 297 -25.37 -3.56 6.20
CA LEU A 297 -25.99 -4.05 7.44
C LEU A 297 -27.42 -4.56 7.28
N VAL A 298 -28.06 -4.36 6.12
CA VAL A 298 -29.49 -4.69 5.94
C VAL A 298 -29.71 -6.18 5.80
N LYS A 299 -30.28 -6.81 6.83
CA LYS A 299 -30.79 -8.19 6.78
C LYS A 299 -32.23 -8.26 6.20
N ASP A 300 -33.06 -7.26 6.50
CA ASP A 300 -34.46 -7.21 6.05
C ASP A 300 -34.61 -6.25 4.86
N LYS A 301 -35.17 -6.76 3.75
CA LYS A 301 -35.42 -5.94 2.56
C LYS A 301 -36.60 -5.01 2.84
N THR A 302 -36.41 -3.70 2.70
CA THR A 302 -37.44 -2.68 2.82
C THR A 302 -37.62 -1.96 1.50
N GLY A 303 -38.79 -1.45 1.26
CA GLY A 303 -39.10 -0.68 0.05
C GLY A 303 -40.58 -0.29 -0.01
N VAL A 304 -40.90 0.70 -0.84
CA VAL A 304 -42.25 1.18 -1.10
C VAL A 304 -42.48 1.20 -2.60
N ARG A 305 -43.60 0.62 -3.04
CA ARG A 305 -44.04 0.69 -4.44
C ARG A 305 -44.49 2.11 -4.78
N ILE A 306 -44.03 2.64 -5.89
CA ILE A 306 -44.54 3.89 -6.45
C ILE A 306 -45.85 3.58 -7.14
N GLN A 307 -46.96 4.14 -6.66
CA GLN A 307 -48.28 3.99 -7.28
C GLN A 307 -48.52 5.11 -8.29
N GLY A 308 -48.91 4.77 -9.50
CA GLY A 308 -49.14 5.70 -10.60
C GLY A 308 -48.06 5.74 -11.65
N LEU A 309 -46.88 5.14 -11.39
CA LEU A 309 -45.80 4.97 -12.35
C LEU A 309 -45.43 3.49 -12.48
N GLU A 310 -45.29 3.01 -13.70
CA GLU A 310 -44.84 1.65 -14.00
C GLU A 310 -43.72 1.69 -15.06
N GLY A 311 -42.70 0.87 -14.92
CA GLY A 311 -41.69 0.69 -15.95
C GLY A 311 -42.21 -0.19 -17.09
N ILE A 312 -41.71 0.06 -18.30
CA ILE A 312 -42.05 -0.82 -19.46
C ILE A 312 -40.76 -1.58 -19.80
N ASN A 313 -40.82 -2.90 -19.67
CA ASN A 313 -39.69 -3.74 -20.02
C ASN A 313 -39.39 -3.64 -21.53
N PRO A 314 -38.20 -3.14 -21.95
CA PRO A 314 -37.94 -2.80 -23.35
C PRO A 314 -37.82 -3.99 -24.29
N VAL A 315 -37.66 -5.22 -23.78
CA VAL A 315 -37.53 -6.41 -24.65
C VAL A 315 -38.85 -7.13 -24.89
N ASN A 316 -39.83 -7.04 -23.98
CA ASN A 316 -41.11 -7.74 -24.09
C ASN A 316 -42.37 -6.84 -23.95
N GLY A 317 -42.20 -5.53 -23.69
CA GLY A 317 -43.26 -4.54 -23.56
C GLY A 317 -44.15 -4.70 -22.31
N LYS A 318 -43.82 -5.57 -21.38
CA LYS A 318 -44.58 -5.75 -20.14
C LYS A 318 -44.43 -4.57 -19.19
N LYS A 319 -45.54 -4.14 -18.59
CA LYS A 319 -45.52 -3.18 -17.48
C LYS A 319 -45.09 -3.88 -16.22
N ILE A 320 -44.17 -3.27 -15.51
CA ILE A 320 -43.55 -3.75 -14.25
C ILE A 320 -43.59 -2.67 -13.17
N PRO A 321 -43.82 -3.03 -11.90
CA PRO A 321 -43.86 -2.07 -10.81
C PRO A 321 -42.49 -1.45 -10.56
N ILE A 322 -42.48 -0.17 -10.14
CA ILE A 322 -41.32 0.55 -9.69
C ILE A 322 -41.38 0.69 -8.16
N TYR A 323 -40.29 0.35 -7.49
CA TYR A 323 -40.13 0.50 -6.04
C TYR A 323 -39.05 1.52 -5.73
N ILE A 324 -39.15 2.18 -4.58
CA ILE A 324 -37.99 2.82 -3.92
C ILE A 324 -37.49 1.86 -2.84
N ALA A 325 -36.19 1.72 -2.73
CA ALA A 325 -35.57 0.93 -1.67
C ALA A 325 -34.23 1.52 -1.21
N ASP A 326 -33.92 1.33 0.05
CA ASP A 326 -32.74 1.93 0.69
C ASP A 326 -31.40 1.40 0.15
N TYR A 327 -31.36 0.20 -0.40
CA TYR A 327 -30.14 -0.40 -0.96
C TYR A 327 -29.75 0.10 -2.36
N VAL A 328 -30.60 0.90 -3.02
CA VAL A 328 -30.28 1.57 -4.28
C VAL A 328 -29.82 2.99 -3.99
N MET A 329 -28.66 3.36 -4.55
CA MET A 329 -28.01 4.64 -4.28
C MET A 329 -27.89 5.48 -5.54
N MET A 330 -28.15 6.78 -5.47
CA MET A 330 -27.92 7.71 -6.59
C MET A 330 -26.45 7.79 -7.02
N GLY A 331 -25.54 7.62 -6.08
CA GLY A 331 -24.13 7.67 -6.35
C GLY A 331 -23.54 6.38 -6.97
N TYR A 332 -24.33 5.34 -7.22
CA TYR A 332 -23.89 4.10 -7.84
C TYR A 332 -24.76 3.78 -9.06
N GLY A 333 -24.16 3.83 -10.24
CA GLY A 333 -24.88 3.67 -11.49
C GLY A 333 -25.74 4.89 -11.84
N THR A 334 -26.95 4.61 -12.27
CA THR A 334 -27.96 5.61 -12.70
C THR A 334 -28.95 5.95 -11.59
N GLY A 335 -28.80 5.38 -10.40
CA GLY A 335 -29.81 5.48 -9.33
C GLY A 335 -31.06 4.63 -9.56
N ALA A 336 -31.05 3.81 -10.62
CA ALA A 336 -32.12 2.85 -10.97
C ALA A 336 -31.51 1.48 -11.30
N ILE A 337 -32.19 0.42 -10.92
CA ILE A 337 -31.80 -0.95 -11.25
C ILE A 337 -33.01 -1.75 -11.78
N MET A 338 -32.75 -2.68 -12.67
CA MET A 338 -33.69 -3.76 -13.01
C MET A 338 -33.53 -4.89 -11.99
N ALA A 339 -34.59 -5.57 -11.66
CA ALA A 339 -34.59 -6.71 -10.76
C ALA A 339 -35.01 -8.01 -11.45
N VAL A 340 -34.18 -9.05 -11.26
CA VAL A 340 -34.35 -10.37 -11.87
C VAL A 340 -34.40 -11.43 -10.76
N PRO A 341 -35.53 -11.61 -10.09
CA PRO A 341 -35.67 -12.47 -8.92
C PRO A 341 -35.21 -13.91 -9.10
N ALA A 342 -35.42 -14.46 -10.31
CA ALA A 342 -35.02 -15.85 -10.58
C ALA A 342 -33.47 -16.04 -10.56
N HIS A 343 -32.67 -14.96 -10.73
CA HIS A 343 -31.22 -15.06 -10.96
C HIS A 343 -30.38 -14.09 -10.13
N ASP A 344 -30.99 -13.36 -9.20
CA ASP A 344 -30.31 -12.58 -8.14
C ASP A 344 -30.99 -12.84 -6.79
N GLN A 345 -30.23 -13.26 -5.80
CA GLN A 345 -30.79 -13.64 -4.50
C GLN A 345 -31.38 -12.44 -3.74
N ARG A 346 -30.85 -11.24 -3.92
CA ARG A 346 -31.39 -10.02 -3.26
C ARG A 346 -32.74 -9.67 -3.87
N ASP A 347 -32.86 -9.78 -5.18
CA ASP A 347 -34.11 -9.55 -5.91
C ASP A 347 -35.12 -10.63 -5.59
N TYR A 348 -34.70 -11.90 -5.42
CA TYR A 348 -35.52 -13.01 -5.00
C TYR A 348 -36.18 -12.77 -3.64
N ASP A 349 -35.35 -12.40 -2.63
CA ASP A 349 -35.81 -12.14 -1.27
C ASP A 349 -36.80 -10.97 -1.24
N PHE A 350 -36.55 -9.93 -2.06
CA PHE A 350 -37.45 -8.79 -2.22
C PHE A 350 -38.77 -9.23 -2.88
N ALA A 351 -38.70 -9.96 -3.97
CA ALA A 351 -39.89 -10.44 -4.70
C ALA A 351 -40.74 -11.35 -3.82
N LYS A 352 -40.16 -12.26 -3.05
CA LYS A 352 -40.90 -13.09 -2.08
C LYS A 352 -41.62 -12.27 -1.03
N LYS A 353 -40.95 -11.23 -0.49
CA LYS A 353 -41.51 -10.36 0.54
C LYS A 353 -42.70 -9.54 0.02
N PHE A 354 -42.60 -9.03 -1.20
CA PHE A 354 -43.63 -8.16 -1.80
C PHE A 354 -44.61 -8.87 -2.73
N GLY A 355 -44.49 -10.20 -2.86
CA GLY A 355 -45.44 -11.01 -3.69
C GLY A 355 -45.32 -10.73 -5.20
N ILE A 356 -44.09 -10.46 -5.67
CA ILE A 356 -43.77 -10.16 -7.08
C ILE A 356 -43.48 -11.48 -7.83
N ASP A 357 -43.83 -11.55 -9.09
CA ASP A 357 -43.58 -12.72 -9.94
C ASP A 357 -42.09 -13.01 -10.10
N ILE A 358 -41.74 -14.29 -10.14
CA ILE A 358 -40.38 -14.80 -10.37
C ILE A 358 -40.37 -15.59 -11.66
N ILE A 359 -39.66 -15.13 -12.67
CA ILE A 359 -39.64 -15.70 -14.02
C ILE A 359 -38.26 -16.31 -14.30
N GLU A 360 -38.19 -17.62 -14.47
CA GLU A 360 -36.96 -18.31 -14.86
C GLU A 360 -36.57 -17.95 -16.30
N VAL A 361 -35.33 -17.48 -16.51
CA VAL A 361 -34.77 -17.23 -17.84
C VAL A 361 -33.45 -17.97 -18.07
N ILE A 362 -32.89 -18.61 -17.03
CA ILE A 362 -31.73 -19.51 -17.11
C ILE A 362 -32.16 -20.81 -16.42
N LYS A 363 -32.14 -21.90 -17.14
CA LYS A 363 -32.50 -23.22 -16.64
C LYS A 363 -31.35 -23.83 -15.84
N GLY A 364 -31.64 -24.36 -14.66
CA GLY A 364 -30.57 -25.07 -13.92
C GLY A 364 -30.76 -25.19 -12.41
N GLY A 365 -31.73 -24.50 -11.81
CA GLY A 365 -32.04 -24.58 -10.38
C GLY A 365 -33.50 -24.70 -10.05
N ASP A 366 -33.81 -24.77 -8.76
CA ASP A 366 -35.16 -24.75 -8.22
C ASP A 366 -35.54 -23.35 -7.73
N ILE A 367 -36.02 -22.51 -8.65
CA ILE A 367 -36.41 -21.11 -8.34
C ILE A 367 -37.61 -21.00 -7.38
N SER A 368 -38.22 -22.09 -6.99
CA SER A 368 -39.26 -22.06 -5.95
C SER A 368 -38.65 -21.87 -4.54
N LYS A 369 -37.39 -22.22 -4.36
CA LYS A 369 -36.68 -22.18 -3.09
C LYS A 369 -35.71 -21.00 -2.96
N GLU A 370 -34.94 -20.72 -4.01
CA GLU A 370 -33.90 -19.69 -4.03
C GLU A 370 -33.63 -19.26 -5.47
N ALA A 371 -32.89 -18.14 -5.63
CA ALA A 371 -32.43 -17.68 -6.92
C ALA A 371 -31.36 -18.63 -7.51
N TYR A 372 -31.44 -18.91 -8.80
CA TYR A 372 -30.39 -19.65 -9.49
C TYR A 372 -29.39 -18.69 -10.13
N THR A 373 -28.17 -18.63 -9.58
CA THR A 373 -27.10 -17.71 -10.03
C THR A 373 -26.06 -18.39 -10.94
N GLY A 374 -26.22 -19.67 -11.22
CA GLY A 374 -25.34 -20.47 -12.06
C GLY A 374 -25.50 -20.23 -13.57
N ASP A 375 -24.68 -20.91 -14.36
CA ASP A 375 -24.78 -20.93 -15.81
C ASP A 375 -25.81 -21.99 -16.26
N GLY A 376 -26.46 -21.77 -17.39
CA GLY A 376 -27.47 -22.68 -17.93
C GLY A 376 -28.01 -22.24 -19.28
N GLU A 377 -28.87 -23.02 -19.84
CA GLU A 377 -29.53 -22.71 -21.09
C GLU A 377 -30.60 -21.62 -20.89
N MET A 378 -30.65 -20.64 -21.81
CA MET A 378 -31.63 -19.56 -21.79
C MET A 378 -33.01 -20.12 -22.16
N VAL A 379 -34.01 -19.79 -21.33
CA VAL A 379 -35.44 -20.17 -21.52
C VAL A 379 -36.31 -18.94 -21.30
N ASN A 380 -37.55 -18.96 -21.77
CA ASN A 380 -38.51 -17.85 -21.64
C ASN A 380 -37.98 -16.49 -22.10
N SER A 381 -37.02 -16.48 -23.02
CA SER A 381 -36.24 -15.33 -23.45
C SER A 381 -36.25 -15.08 -24.95
N ASP A 382 -37.35 -15.45 -25.64
CA ASP A 382 -37.62 -15.24 -27.07
C ASP A 382 -36.36 -15.63 -27.92
N PHE A 383 -35.74 -14.68 -28.60
CA PHE A 383 -34.59 -14.90 -29.50
C PHE A 383 -33.32 -15.40 -28.79
N LEU A 384 -33.27 -15.41 -27.46
CA LEU A 384 -32.17 -15.98 -26.65
C LEU A 384 -32.41 -17.43 -26.26
N ASN A 385 -33.59 -17.98 -26.45
CA ASN A 385 -33.89 -19.37 -26.07
C ASN A 385 -32.90 -20.34 -26.72
N GLY A 386 -32.36 -21.27 -25.94
CA GLY A 386 -31.38 -22.24 -26.39
C GLY A 386 -29.92 -21.82 -26.31
N TYR A 387 -29.62 -20.57 -26.02
CA TYR A 387 -28.23 -20.16 -25.76
C TYR A 387 -27.77 -20.76 -24.43
N ALA A 388 -26.71 -21.59 -24.50
CA ALA A 388 -26.16 -22.27 -23.32
C ALA A 388 -24.93 -21.56 -22.70
N LYS A 389 -24.30 -20.65 -23.44
CA LYS A 389 -23.13 -19.90 -22.97
C LYS A 389 -23.50 -18.46 -22.64
N LYS A 390 -23.29 -18.07 -21.41
CA LYS A 390 -23.51 -16.71 -20.90
C LYS A 390 -22.91 -15.61 -21.79
N LYS A 391 -21.71 -15.81 -22.32
CA LYS A 391 -21.06 -14.84 -23.19
C LYS A 391 -21.86 -14.61 -24.48
N ASP A 392 -22.28 -15.68 -25.11
CA ASP A 392 -22.97 -15.62 -26.41
C ASP A 392 -24.36 -14.98 -26.26
N SER A 393 -25.06 -15.27 -25.13
CA SER A 393 -26.38 -14.65 -24.83
C SER A 393 -26.25 -13.15 -24.53
N ILE A 394 -25.21 -12.73 -23.83
CA ILE A 394 -24.92 -11.31 -23.56
C ILE A 394 -24.60 -10.57 -24.87
N GLU A 395 -23.73 -11.12 -25.71
CA GLU A 395 -23.36 -10.52 -27.00
C GLU A 395 -24.60 -10.37 -27.89
N ARG A 396 -25.41 -11.41 -27.98
CA ARG A 396 -26.65 -11.38 -28.79
C ARG A 396 -27.68 -10.37 -28.25
N MET A 397 -27.81 -10.24 -26.93
CA MET A 397 -28.66 -9.20 -26.34
C MET A 397 -28.16 -7.79 -26.62
N LEU A 398 -26.85 -7.55 -26.51
CA LEU A 398 -26.26 -6.24 -26.81
C LEU A 398 -26.53 -5.81 -28.26
N GLU A 399 -26.36 -6.72 -29.21
CA GLU A 399 -26.70 -6.45 -30.63
C GLU A 399 -28.19 -6.01 -30.79
N GLU A 400 -29.12 -6.68 -30.08
CA GLU A 400 -30.54 -6.36 -30.17
C GLU A 400 -30.87 -5.01 -29.51
N LEU A 401 -30.25 -4.72 -28.34
CA LEU A 401 -30.42 -3.44 -27.64
C LEU A 401 -29.95 -2.26 -28.50
N GLU A 402 -28.77 -2.38 -29.11
CA GLU A 402 -28.22 -1.35 -29.98
C GLU A 402 -29.07 -1.19 -31.26
N LYS A 403 -29.47 -2.30 -31.90
CA LYS A 403 -30.31 -2.28 -33.09
C LYS A 403 -31.63 -1.56 -32.85
N LYS A 404 -32.26 -1.76 -31.69
CA LYS A 404 -33.50 -1.09 -31.30
C LYS A 404 -33.33 0.31 -30.74
N GLY A 405 -32.09 0.76 -30.49
CA GLY A 405 -31.80 2.04 -29.86
C GLY A 405 -32.27 2.16 -28.40
N ILE A 406 -32.45 1.04 -27.71
CA ILE A 406 -32.96 0.97 -26.34
C ILE A 406 -31.86 0.70 -25.31
N GLY A 407 -30.62 0.48 -25.76
CA GLY A 407 -29.48 0.31 -24.89
C GLY A 407 -28.19 0.23 -25.68
N LYS A 408 -27.07 0.20 -24.96
CA LYS A 408 -25.70 0.12 -25.52
C LYS A 408 -24.78 -0.59 -24.57
N ALA A 409 -23.74 -1.21 -25.12
CA ALA A 409 -22.63 -1.71 -24.31
C ALA A 409 -21.98 -0.57 -23.49
N GLY A 410 -21.60 -0.86 -22.28
CA GLY A 410 -20.97 0.12 -21.39
C GLY A 410 -20.04 -0.47 -20.37
N VAL A 411 -19.23 0.40 -19.80
CA VAL A 411 -18.31 0.07 -18.69
C VAL A 411 -18.62 0.98 -17.52
N GLN A 412 -18.68 0.40 -16.36
CA GLN A 412 -18.76 1.15 -15.10
C GLN A 412 -17.61 0.78 -14.18
N TYR A 413 -17.32 1.69 -13.27
CA TYR A 413 -16.30 1.51 -12.21
C TYR A 413 -16.98 1.67 -10.86
N LYS A 414 -16.57 0.85 -9.91
CA LYS A 414 -16.96 1.00 -8.50
C LYS A 414 -16.33 2.25 -7.89
N MET A 415 -15.08 2.53 -8.28
CA MET A 415 -14.35 3.75 -7.90
C MET A 415 -15.11 4.97 -8.42
N LYS A 416 -15.24 6.00 -7.57
CA LYS A 416 -15.86 7.28 -7.90
C LYS A 416 -14.81 8.35 -8.08
N ASP A 417 -15.19 9.49 -8.68
CA ASP A 417 -14.34 10.65 -8.74
C ASP A 417 -13.96 11.13 -7.33
N TRP A 418 -12.75 11.61 -7.19
CA TRP A 418 -12.15 11.90 -5.89
C TRP A 418 -12.64 13.24 -5.34
N ALA A 419 -13.41 13.23 -4.23
CA ALA A 419 -13.83 14.44 -3.50
C ALA A 419 -12.60 15.12 -2.87
N PHE A 420 -12.21 16.26 -3.44
CA PHE A 420 -10.85 16.77 -3.27
C PHE A 420 -10.73 17.96 -2.31
N ASN A 421 -11.77 18.72 -2.03
CA ASN A 421 -11.67 19.89 -1.13
C ASN A 421 -11.97 19.56 0.32
N ARG A 422 -11.33 20.31 1.22
CA ARG A 422 -11.54 20.25 2.68
C ARG A 422 -11.84 21.64 3.22
N GLN A 423 -12.81 21.75 4.12
CA GLN A 423 -13.20 22.99 4.81
C GLN A 423 -12.29 23.21 6.03
N ARG A 424 -10.99 23.41 5.74
CA ARG A 424 -9.94 23.48 6.75
C ARG A 424 -8.93 24.58 6.41
N TYR A 425 -8.19 25.01 7.45
CA TYR A 425 -7.10 25.97 7.32
C TYR A 425 -5.79 25.27 6.96
N TRP A 426 -5.42 24.20 7.69
CA TRP A 426 -4.11 23.57 7.57
C TRP A 426 -4.08 22.54 6.40
N GLY A 427 -3.93 23.07 5.22
CA GLY A 427 -3.87 22.36 3.95
C GLY A 427 -3.44 23.29 2.82
N GLU A 428 -3.06 22.75 1.67
CA GLU A 428 -2.71 23.54 0.48
C GLU A 428 -3.95 24.30 0.00
N PRO A 429 -3.91 25.65 -0.10
CA PRO A 429 -5.02 26.41 -0.65
C PRO A 429 -5.30 26.03 -2.10
N ILE A 430 -6.57 25.87 -2.46
CA ILE A 430 -6.99 25.62 -3.84
C ILE A 430 -6.83 26.92 -4.65
N PRO A 431 -5.98 26.95 -5.68
CA PRO A 431 -5.62 28.17 -6.41
C PRO A 431 -6.67 28.56 -7.47
N LEU A 432 -7.92 28.75 -7.07
CA LEU A 432 -9.03 29.14 -7.92
C LEU A 432 -9.69 30.43 -7.43
N ILE A 433 -10.31 31.14 -8.36
CA ILE A 433 -11.01 32.41 -8.13
C ILE A 433 -12.42 32.32 -8.71
N HIS A 434 -13.41 32.69 -7.92
CA HIS A 434 -14.81 32.81 -8.33
C HIS A 434 -15.11 34.23 -8.78
N CYS A 435 -15.23 34.43 -10.08
CA CYS A 435 -15.55 35.71 -10.71
C CYS A 435 -17.02 35.75 -11.15
N PRO A 436 -17.81 36.82 -10.81
CA PRO A 436 -19.20 36.89 -11.20
C PRO A 436 -19.40 36.97 -12.74
N ASN A 437 -18.38 37.45 -13.47
CA ASN A 437 -18.45 37.62 -14.93
C ASN A 437 -17.84 36.43 -15.68
N CYS A 438 -16.75 35.84 -15.16
CA CYS A 438 -15.96 34.81 -15.86
C CYS A 438 -16.22 33.39 -15.36
N GLY A 439 -16.99 33.23 -14.27
CA GLY A 439 -17.11 31.95 -13.58
C GLY A 439 -15.86 31.62 -12.77
N VAL A 440 -15.46 30.35 -12.74
CA VAL A 440 -14.24 29.92 -12.07
C VAL A 440 -13.02 30.16 -12.95
N VAL A 441 -12.00 30.81 -12.36
CA VAL A 441 -10.75 31.17 -13.04
C VAL A 441 -9.56 30.70 -12.19
N ALA A 442 -8.51 30.22 -12.84
CA ALA A 442 -7.26 29.87 -12.17
C ALA A 442 -6.52 31.11 -11.65
N VAL A 443 -5.84 30.98 -10.52
CA VAL A 443 -4.79 31.89 -10.09
C VAL A 443 -3.64 31.80 -11.11
N PRO A 444 -3.06 32.93 -11.58
CA PRO A 444 -1.90 32.91 -12.49
C PRO A 444 -0.73 32.11 -11.90
N GLU A 445 -0.04 31.33 -12.74
CA GLU A 445 1.06 30.47 -12.27
C GLU A 445 2.20 31.27 -11.64
N GLU A 446 2.45 32.48 -12.12
CA GLU A 446 3.45 33.41 -11.59
C GLU A 446 3.13 33.92 -10.19
N GLU A 447 1.88 33.81 -9.74
CA GLU A 447 1.43 34.18 -8.39
C GLU A 447 1.51 32.99 -7.41
N LEU A 448 1.89 31.80 -7.87
CA LEU A 448 2.09 30.66 -6.99
C LEU A 448 3.40 30.78 -6.19
N PRO A 449 3.44 30.36 -4.93
CA PRO A 449 2.35 29.70 -4.20
C PRO A 449 1.27 30.69 -3.72
N LEU A 450 -0.01 30.29 -3.85
CA LEU A 450 -1.07 30.95 -3.08
C LEU A 450 -0.88 30.57 -1.59
N ARG A 451 -0.42 31.54 -0.80
CA ARG A 451 -0.01 31.30 0.57
C ARG A 451 -1.18 31.26 1.55
N LEU A 452 -1.05 30.41 2.59
CA LEU A 452 -1.91 30.49 3.75
C LEU A 452 -1.69 31.82 4.49
N PRO A 453 -2.74 32.58 4.82
CA PRO A 453 -2.60 33.78 5.65
C PRO A 453 -2.27 33.37 7.09
N ASP A 454 -1.43 34.17 7.78
CA ASP A 454 -1.19 33.98 9.19
C ASP A 454 -2.44 34.42 9.99
N VAL A 455 -3.04 33.48 10.75
CA VAL A 455 -4.29 33.69 11.48
C VAL A 455 -4.19 33.20 12.91
N LYS A 456 -4.97 33.84 13.78
CA LYS A 456 -5.10 33.43 15.19
C LYS A 456 -6.28 32.47 15.44
N ASP A 457 -7.34 32.58 14.62
CA ASP A 457 -8.52 31.73 14.67
C ASP A 457 -8.60 30.87 13.41
N PHE A 458 -8.44 29.57 13.58
CA PHE A 458 -8.51 28.55 12.53
C PHE A 458 -9.61 27.51 12.78
N GLU A 459 -10.60 27.83 13.65
CA GLU A 459 -11.75 26.96 13.85
C GLU A 459 -12.72 27.04 12.65
N PRO A 460 -13.22 25.91 12.14
CA PRO A 460 -14.28 25.90 11.15
C PRO A 460 -15.54 26.59 11.65
N GLY A 461 -16.27 27.24 10.74
CA GLY A 461 -17.58 27.81 11.05
C GLY A 461 -18.58 26.79 11.57
N GLU A 462 -19.62 27.20 12.24
CA GLU A 462 -20.69 26.31 12.75
C GLU A 462 -21.41 25.57 11.63
N ASP A 463 -21.53 26.18 10.46
CA ASP A 463 -22.11 25.61 9.25
C ASP A 463 -21.12 24.71 8.47
N GLY A 464 -19.88 24.58 8.98
CA GLY A 464 -18.78 23.85 8.36
C GLY A 464 -18.15 24.59 7.19
N GLN A 465 -18.15 25.93 7.20
CA GLN A 465 -17.33 26.73 6.28
C GLN A 465 -15.87 26.72 6.70
N SER A 466 -14.98 26.83 5.70
CA SER A 466 -13.54 26.95 5.92
C SER A 466 -13.21 28.18 6.78
N PRO A 467 -12.24 28.06 7.69
CA PRO A 467 -11.72 29.23 8.43
C PRO A 467 -11.23 30.36 7.51
N LEU A 468 -10.68 30.02 6.34
CA LEU A 468 -10.22 30.99 5.34
C LEU A 468 -11.34 31.89 4.82
N ALA A 469 -12.60 31.42 4.83
CA ALA A 469 -13.75 32.21 4.39
C ALA A 469 -14.04 33.44 5.28
N LYS A 470 -13.51 33.46 6.50
CA LYS A 470 -13.65 34.57 7.45
C LYS A 470 -12.61 35.68 7.26
N ILE A 471 -11.64 35.49 6.35
CA ILE A 471 -10.47 36.36 6.19
C ILE A 471 -10.63 37.20 4.94
N ASP A 472 -11.18 38.41 5.07
CA ASP A 472 -11.46 39.31 3.96
C ASP A 472 -10.25 39.60 3.07
N SER A 473 -9.06 39.73 3.66
CA SER A 473 -7.80 39.99 2.92
C SER A 473 -7.35 38.77 2.07
N PHE A 474 -7.77 37.57 2.47
CA PHE A 474 -7.51 36.35 1.67
C PHE A 474 -8.60 36.15 0.61
N VAL A 475 -9.88 36.33 1.00
CA VAL A 475 -11.03 36.04 0.14
C VAL A 475 -11.16 37.02 -1.02
N ASN A 476 -11.09 38.32 -0.72
CA ASN A 476 -11.36 39.34 -1.73
C ASN A 476 -10.15 39.56 -2.65
N CYS A 477 -10.36 39.47 -3.94
CA CYS A 477 -9.33 39.62 -4.94
C CYS A 477 -9.87 40.24 -6.23
N THR A 478 -9.00 40.51 -7.16
CA THR A 478 -9.34 40.95 -8.52
C THR A 478 -9.27 39.75 -9.47
N CYS A 479 -10.24 39.61 -10.34
CA CYS A 479 -10.22 38.60 -11.37
C CYS A 479 -9.06 38.82 -12.35
N PRO A 480 -8.13 37.89 -12.53
CA PRO A 480 -7.01 38.09 -13.45
C PRO A 480 -7.43 38.16 -14.92
N LYS A 481 -8.62 37.64 -15.25
CA LYS A 481 -9.13 37.60 -16.61
C LYS A 481 -9.86 38.89 -17.05
N CYS A 482 -10.66 39.50 -16.18
CA CYS A 482 -11.52 40.63 -16.54
C CYS A 482 -11.36 41.87 -15.65
N GLY A 483 -10.55 41.81 -14.59
CA GLY A 483 -10.33 42.92 -13.65
C GLY A 483 -11.48 43.19 -12.66
N ALA A 484 -12.58 42.46 -12.71
CA ALA A 484 -13.70 42.63 -11.78
C ALA A 484 -13.36 42.15 -10.37
N ALA A 485 -14.07 42.70 -9.37
CA ALA A 485 -14.01 42.16 -8.01
C ALA A 485 -14.45 40.68 -7.98
N ALA A 486 -13.66 39.86 -7.35
CA ALA A 486 -13.83 38.42 -7.32
C ALA A 486 -13.48 37.86 -5.93
N LYS A 487 -13.73 36.57 -5.71
CA LYS A 487 -13.43 35.88 -4.46
C LYS A 487 -12.55 34.65 -4.71
N ARG A 488 -11.49 34.50 -3.91
CA ARG A 488 -10.71 33.26 -3.91
C ARG A 488 -11.53 32.10 -3.36
N GLU A 489 -11.19 30.88 -3.84
CA GLU A 489 -11.64 29.65 -3.20
C GLU A 489 -11.06 29.59 -1.77
N THR A 490 -11.88 29.14 -0.82
CA THR A 490 -11.52 29.13 0.59
C THR A 490 -11.32 27.74 1.18
N ASP A 491 -11.63 26.71 0.40
CA ASP A 491 -11.33 25.35 0.78
C ASP A 491 -9.86 25.01 0.45
N THR A 492 -9.32 24.05 1.17
CA THR A 492 -7.96 23.54 0.96
C THR A 492 -8.00 22.15 0.33
N MET A 493 -6.89 21.71 -0.23
CA MET A 493 -6.70 20.36 -0.73
C MET A 493 -6.59 19.36 0.43
N PRO A 494 -6.90 18.06 0.23
CA PRO A 494 -6.64 17.03 1.24
C PRO A 494 -5.13 16.81 1.37
N GLN A 495 -4.65 16.31 2.51
CA GLN A 495 -3.24 15.96 2.70
C GLN A 495 -2.70 15.02 1.63
N TRP A 496 -3.56 14.17 1.05
CA TRP A 496 -3.21 13.26 -0.05
C TRP A 496 -2.73 13.96 -1.31
N ALA A 497 -3.01 15.26 -1.48
CA ALA A 497 -2.51 16.04 -2.61
C ALA A 497 -0.99 16.15 -2.56
N GLY A 498 -0.45 16.63 -1.45
CA GLY A 498 0.99 16.72 -1.23
C GLY A 498 1.68 15.36 -1.31
N SER A 499 1.10 14.32 -0.72
CA SER A 499 1.70 12.98 -0.76
C SER A 499 1.58 12.26 -2.11
N SER A 500 0.83 12.81 -3.09
CA SER A 500 0.66 12.15 -4.39
C SER A 500 1.84 12.30 -5.34
N TRP A 501 2.83 13.15 -5.05
CA TRP A 501 3.95 13.41 -5.96
C TRP A 501 5.32 13.57 -5.29
N TYR A 502 5.43 13.41 -3.97
CA TYR A 502 6.62 13.66 -3.17
C TYR A 502 7.87 12.91 -3.64
N PHE A 503 7.71 11.71 -4.17
CA PHE A 503 8.78 10.89 -4.74
C PHE A 503 9.46 11.55 -5.95
N LEU A 504 8.76 12.41 -6.68
CA LEU A 504 9.35 13.22 -7.75
C LEU A 504 10.19 14.36 -7.16
N ARG A 505 9.68 15.03 -6.12
CA ARG A 505 10.38 16.15 -5.48
C ARG A 505 11.71 15.73 -4.86
N TYR A 506 11.81 14.53 -4.31
CA TYR A 506 13.06 14.00 -3.78
C TYR A 506 14.19 13.94 -4.82
N THR A 507 13.88 13.86 -6.10
CA THR A 507 14.90 13.82 -7.15
C THR A 507 15.57 15.18 -7.31
N ASP A 508 14.87 16.29 -6.95
CA ASP A 508 15.37 17.68 -7.10
C ASP A 508 14.68 18.64 -6.11
N PRO A 509 14.87 18.48 -4.79
CA PRO A 509 14.06 19.14 -3.77
C PRO A 509 14.23 20.66 -3.72
N HIS A 510 15.35 21.18 -4.20
CA HIS A 510 15.70 22.61 -4.16
C HIS A 510 15.44 23.36 -5.46
N ASN A 511 14.78 22.74 -6.43
CA ASN A 511 14.44 23.39 -7.69
C ASN A 511 13.32 24.42 -7.51
N ALA A 512 13.63 25.69 -7.76
CA ALA A 512 12.66 26.78 -7.67
C ALA A 512 11.85 26.98 -8.97
N ASN A 513 12.30 26.42 -10.10
CA ASN A 513 11.79 26.69 -11.43
C ASN A 513 10.87 25.58 -11.98
N ALA A 514 10.98 24.38 -11.45
CA ALA A 514 10.17 23.21 -11.81
C ALA A 514 9.93 22.32 -10.59
N LEU A 515 8.93 21.45 -10.67
CA LEU A 515 8.70 20.45 -9.61
C LEU A 515 9.92 19.54 -9.40
N ALA A 516 10.66 19.27 -10.48
CA ALA A 516 11.97 18.65 -10.54
C ALA A 516 12.54 18.81 -11.95
N ASP A 517 13.86 18.77 -12.09
CA ASP A 517 14.54 18.79 -13.37
C ASP A 517 14.30 17.50 -14.17
N MET A 518 14.04 17.63 -15.49
CA MET A 518 13.69 16.52 -16.36
C MET A 518 14.82 15.48 -16.48
N ASP A 519 16.07 15.89 -16.49
CA ASP A 519 17.18 14.93 -16.63
C ASP A 519 17.40 14.18 -15.31
N LYS A 520 17.16 14.83 -14.17
CA LYS A 520 17.14 14.13 -12.86
C LYS A 520 15.96 13.16 -12.75
N LEU A 521 14.77 13.53 -13.24
CA LEU A 521 13.62 12.63 -13.33
C LEU A 521 13.92 11.42 -14.22
N LYS A 522 14.53 11.61 -15.39
CA LYS A 522 14.90 10.52 -16.28
C LYS A 522 15.92 9.57 -15.66
N TYR A 523 16.84 10.10 -14.86
CA TYR A 523 17.84 9.28 -14.19
C TYR A 523 17.24 8.48 -13.01
N TRP A 524 16.44 9.12 -12.16
CA TRP A 524 15.95 8.50 -10.92
C TRP A 524 14.67 7.69 -11.08
N MET A 525 13.74 8.09 -11.97
CA MET A 525 12.46 7.39 -12.12
C MET A 525 12.54 6.14 -13.01
N PRO A 526 11.70 5.14 -12.78
CA PRO A 526 10.79 5.01 -11.65
C PRO A 526 11.52 4.74 -10.34
N VAL A 527 10.82 4.87 -9.21
CA VAL A 527 11.29 4.35 -7.91
C VAL A 527 11.51 2.85 -8.04
N ASP A 528 12.71 2.37 -7.70
CA ASP A 528 13.04 0.94 -7.90
C ASP A 528 12.33 0.03 -6.90
N TRP A 529 12.23 0.47 -5.64
CA TRP A 529 11.55 -0.30 -4.61
C TRP A 529 10.85 0.62 -3.61
N TYR A 530 9.54 0.45 -3.47
CA TYR A 530 8.71 1.22 -2.54
C TYR A 530 8.16 0.32 -1.43
N ASN A 531 8.37 0.70 -0.18
CA ASN A 531 7.84 -0.02 1.00
C ASN A 531 6.83 0.82 1.76
N GLY A 532 5.73 0.20 2.19
CA GLY A 532 4.72 0.90 3.00
C GLY A 532 3.58 0.00 3.46
N GLY A 533 2.62 0.62 4.15
CA GLY A 533 1.50 -0.06 4.79
C GLY A 533 0.43 -0.56 3.81
N MET A 534 -0.31 -1.59 4.24
CA MET A 534 -1.41 -2.16 3.46
C MET A 534 -2.60 -1.20 3.37
N GLU A 535 -2.79 -0.34 4.36
CA GLU A 535 -3.85 0.68 4.44
C GLU A 535 -3.77 1.73 3.32
N HIS A 536 -2.58 1.92 2.73
CA HIS A 536 -2.35 2.89 1.67
C HIS A 536 -2.60 2.33 0.25
N VAL A 537 -2.83 1.03 0.11
CA VAL A 537 -2.98 0.36 -1.20
C VAL A 537 -4.13 0.92 -2.03
N THR A 538 -5.27 1.21 -1.39
CA THR A 538 -6.47 1.77 -2.04
C THR A 538 -6.64 3.27 -1.85
N ARG A 539 -5.68 3.95 -1.22
CA ARG A 539 -5.67 5.40 -0.95
C ARG A 539 -4.48 6.06 -1.64
N HIS A 540 -3.43 6.35 -0.88
CA HIS A 540 -2.23 7.01 -1.36
C HIS A 540 -1.68 6.41 -2.66
N MET A 541 -1.58 5.07 -2.78
CA MET A 541 -1.02 4.45 -3.99
C MET A 541 -1.90 4.70 -5.23
N ILE A 542 -3.24 4.66 -5.10
CA ILE A 542 -4.12 4.97 -6.23
C ILE A 542 -4.00 6.43 -6.61
N TYR A 543 -3.98 7.34 -5.63
CA TYR A 543 -3.87 8.78 -5.88
C TYR A 543 -2.52 9.16 -6.50
N SER A 544 -1.42 8.65 -5.95
CA SER A 544 -0.08 8.93 -6.47
C SER A 544 0.13 8.36 -7.88
N ARG A 545 -0.42 7.17 -8.17
CA ARG A 545 -0.40 6.60 -9.52
C ARG A 545 -1.25 7.44 -10.49
N PHE A 546 -2.43 7.90 -10.08
CA PHE A 546 -3.27 8.78 -10.89
C PHE A 546 -2.54 10.09 -11.23
N TRP A 547 -1.96 10.78 -10.23
CA TRP A 547 -1.20 12.01 -10.44
C TRP A 547 0.00 11.77 -11.35
N HIS A 548 0.71 10.68 -11.17
CA HIS A 548 1.85 10.32 -11.99
C HIS A 548 1.46 10.04 -13.44
N HIS A 549 0.39 9.28 -13.69
CA HIS A 549 -0.15 9.08 -15.03
C HIS A 549 -0.54 10.41 -15.71
N PHE A 550 -1.14 11.31 -14.93
CA PHE A 550 -1.45 12.65 -15.44
C PHE A 550 -0.20 13.43 -15.82
N LEU A 551 0.82 13.43 -14.99
CA LEU A 551 2.11 14.07 -15.26
C LEU A 551 2.84 13.41 -16.44
N TYR A 552 2.67 12.10 -16.62
CA TYR A 552 3.16 11.39 -17.81
C TYR A 552 2.46 11.86 -19.08
N ASP A 553 1.15 12.02 -19.06
CA ASP A 553 0.38 12.55 -20.19
C ASP A 553 0.76 14.01 -20.53
N LEU A 554 1.20 14.78 -19.54
CA LEU A 554 1.75 16.13 -19.74
C LEU A 554 3.20 16.14 -20.25
N GLY A 555 3.89 15.00 -20.26
CA GLY A 555 5.31 14.91 -20.62
C GLY A 555 6.27 15.41 -19.53
N VAL A 556 5.81 15.53 -18.28
CA VAL A 556 6.61 15.99 -17.14
C VAL A 556 7.45 14.86 -16.53
N VAL A 557 7.00 13.63 -16.65
CA VAL A 557 7.73 12.43 -16.24
C VAL A 557 7.90 11.46 -17.41
N ASN A 558 8.91 10.60 -17.34
CA ASN A 558 9.31 9.70 -18.43
C ASN A 558 8.79 8.26 -18.29
N THR A 559 8.12 7.93 -17.19
CA THR A 559 7.59 6.59 -16.93
C THR A 559 6.10 6.66 -16.64
N PRO A 560 5.28 5.69 -17.12
CA PRO A 560 3.85 5.70 -16.85
C PRO A 560 3.51 5.35 -15.40
N GLU A 561 4.31 4.48 -14.74
CA GLU A 561 4.13 4.09 -13.36
C GLU A 561 5.23 4.67 -12.47
N PRO A 562 4.88 5.14 -11.25
CA PRO A 562 5.85 5.76 -10.35
C PRO A 562 6.77 4.76 -9.66
N TYR A 563 6.29 3.54 -9.40
CA TYR A 563 6.98 2.53 -8.60
C TYR A 563 7.12 1.22 -9.36
N ALA A 564 8.36 0.73 -9.52
CA ALA A 564 8.62 -0.55 -10.20
C ALA A 564 8.26 -1.76 -9.31
N LYS A 565 8.62 -1.70 -8.03
CA LYS A 565 8.38 -2.78 -7.06
C LYS A 565 7.75 -2.24 -5.78
N ARG A 566 6.83 -3.02 -5.20
CA ARG A 566 6.19 -2.74 -3.91
C ARG A 566 6.45 -3.87 -2.92
N SER A 567 6.69 -3.50 -1.65
CA SER A 567 6.66 -4.43 -0.51
C SER A 567 5.78 -3.89 0.60
N ILE A 568 5.26 -4.81 1.42
CA ILE A 568 4.37 -4.49 2.52
C ILE A 568 4.97 -5.03 3.81
N GLN A 569 5.06 -4.18 4.83
CA GLN A 569 5.45 -4.61 6.18
C GLN A 569 4.24 -5.05 7.00
N GLY A 570 4.46 -6.07 7.84
CA GLY A 570 3.52 -6.44 8.88
C GLY A 570 3.59 -5.49 10.08
N LEU A 571 2.51 -5.41 10.83
CA LEU A 571 2.42 -4.55 12.01
C LEU A 571 3.29 -5.07 13.17
N ILE A 572 3.85 -4.15 13.96
CA ILE A 572 4.28 -4.48 15.32
C ILE A 572 3.08 -4.25 16.24
N LEU A 573 2.69 -5.31 16.94
CA LEU A 573 1.64 -5.25 17.93
C LEU A 573 2.25 -4.88 19.30
N GLY A 574 1.42 -4.34 20.18
CA GLY A 574 1.83 -4.08 21.56
C GLY A 574 2.21 -5.38 22.29
N PRO A 575 2.81 -5.29 23.51
CA PRO A 575 3.10 -6.46 24.33
C PRO A 575 1.85 -7.28 24.70
N ASP A 576 0.67 -6.66 24.62
CA ASP A 576 -0.65 -7.24 24.81
C ASP A 576 -1.19 -8.02 23.60
N GLY A 577 -0.48 -7.98 22.46
CA GLY A 577 -0.89 -8.59 21.19
C GLY A 577 -1.88 -7.77 20.37
N ASP A 578 -2.26 -6.58 20.85
CA ASP A 578 -3.15 -5.66 20.16
C ASP A 578 -2.37 -4.66 19.29
N LYS A 579 -3.07 -4.05 18.30
CA LYS A 579 -2.50 -2.94 17.53
C LYS A 579 -2.07 -1.81 18.48
N MET A 580 -0.84 -1.32 18.32
CA MET A 580 -0.33 -0.19 19.08
C MET A 580 -1.20 1.05 18.85
N SER A 581 -1.64 1.67 19.93
CA SER A 581 -2.45 2.89 19.91
C SER A 581 -2.14 3.75 21.13
N LYS A 582 -2.06 5.06 20.92
CA LYS A 582 -1.85 6.03 22.00
C LYS A 582 -2.97 5.98 23.04
N SER A 583 -4.20 5.76 22.61
CA SER A 583 -5.37 5.63 23.49
C SER A 583 -5.33 4.39 24.39
N LYS A 584 -4.65 3.33 23.96
CA LYS A 584 -4.44 2.10 24.73
C LYS A 584 -3.20 2.16 25.64
N GLY A 585 -2.30 3.12 25.42
CA GLY A 585 -1.05 3.25 26.17
C GLY A 585 -0.05 2.11 25.95
N ASN A 586 -0.20 1.34 24.86
CA ASN A 586 0.64 0.18 24.53
C ASN A 586 1.70 0.48 23.46
N VAL A 587 1.97 1.77 23.18
CA VAL A 587 2.97 2.23 22.21
C VAL A 587 4.37 2.13 22.82
N VAL A 588 5.33 1.62 22.04
CA VAL A 588 6.75 1.57 22.43
C VAL A 588 7.49 2.68 21.68
N ASP A 589 8.11 3.60 22.44
CA ASP A 589 8.96 4.67 21.88
C ASP A 589 10.33 4.07 21.47
N PRO A 590 10.77 4.27 20.22
CA PRO A 590 12.07 3.77 19.79
C PRO A 590 13.25 4.39 20.54
N LEU A 591 13.14 5.63 21.03
CA LEU A 591 14.24 6.27 21.77
C LEU A 591 14.47 5.65 23.15
N ASP A 592 13.43 5.14 23.81
CA ASP A 592 13.59 4.43 25.08
C ASP A 592 14.44 3.16 24.87
N ILE A 593 14.19 2.44 23.77
CA ILE A 593 14.97 1.25 23.43
C ILE A 593 16.40 1.61 23.01
N VAL A 594 16.60 2.70 22.26
CA VAL A 594 17.95 3.18 21.88
C VAL A 594 18.74 3.58 23.11
N GLU A 595 18.13 4.27 24.06
CA GLU A 595 18.81 4.71 25.30
C GLU A 595 19.18 3.53 26.20
N GLU A 596 18.36 2.48 26.26
CA GLU A 596 18.60 1.33 27.14
C GLU A 596 19.49 0.26 26.49
N TYR A 597 19.30 -0.03 25.18
CA TYR A 597 19.96 -1.15 24.51
C TYR A 597 20.82 -0.77 23.29
N GLY A 598 20.67 0.44 22.76
CA GLY A 598 21.37 0.92 21.56
C GLY A 598 20.55 0.79 20.27
N ALA A 599 20.89 1.65 19.30
CA ALA A 599 20.20 1.71 17.99
C ALA A 599 20.41 0.43 17.18
N ASP A 600 21.62 -0.14 17.15
CA ASP A 600 21.87 -1.40 16.44
C ASP A 600 21.08 -2.55 17.02
N THR A 601 20.83 -2.55 18.34
CA THR A 601 19.97 -3.57 18.98
C THR A 601 18.53 -3.44 18.52
N LEU A 602 17.99 -2.22 18.50
CA LEU A 602 16.63 -1.96 18.00
C LEU A 602 16.49 -2.36 16.54
N ARG A 603 17.40 -1.94 15.66
CA ARG A 603 17.42 -2.28 14.23
C ARG A 603 17.45 -3.78 13.99
N THR A 604 18.36 -4.48 14.70
CA THR A 604 18.48 -5.94 14.60
C THR A 604 17.17 -6.61 15.06
N TYR A 605 16.58 -6.17 16.15
CA TYR A 605 15.40 -6.80 16.72
C TYR A 605 14.16 -6.63 15.85
N VAL A 606 13.85 -5.42 15.35
CA VAL A 606 12.65 -5.18 14.52
C VAL A 606 12.65 -5.98 13.21
N LEU A 607 13.83 -6.41 12.75
CA LEU A 607 14.01 -7.25 11.56
C LEU A 607 14.12 -8.74 11.89
N PHE A 608 14.45 -9.10 13.14
CA PHE A 608 14.58 -10.48 13.61
C PHE A 608 13.27 -11.05 14.16
N MET A 609 12.34 -10.21 14.61
CA MET A 609 11.17 -10.61 15.41
C MET A 609 10.16 -11.53 14.69
N GLY A 610 10.33 -11.82 13.41
CA GLY A 610 9.47 -12.71 12.63
C GLY A 610 9.54 -12.47 11.14
N ASP A 611 8.62 -13.06 10.39
CA ASP A 611 8.46 -12.75 8.97
C ASP A 611 8.14 -11.27 8.77
N TYR A 612 8.77 -10.64 7.77
CA TYR A 612 8.66 -9.20 7.56
C TYR A 612 7.22 -8.76 7.28
N GLY A 613 6.47 -9.56 6.54
CA GLY A 613 5.07 -9.28 6.18
C GLY A 613 4.05 -9.65 7.27
N ALA A 614 4.47 -10.35 8.33
CA ALA A 614 3.57 -10.78 9.39
C ALA A 614 3.45 -9.76 10.53
N ALA A 615 2.26 -9.71 11.13
CA ALA A 615 2.06 -8.99 12.38
C ALA A 615 2.69 -9.78 13.54
N THR A 616 3.46 -9.09 14.39
CA THR A 616 4.21 -9.74 15.48
C THR A 616 4.15 -8.89 16.74
N PRO A 617 3.89 -9.48 17.93
CA PRO A 617 3.88 -8.75 19.19
C PRO A 617 5.29 -8.35 19.64
N TRP A 618 5.40 -7.21 20.28
CA TRP A 618 6.64 -6.71 20.87
C TRP A 618 7.07 -7.60 22.06
N SER A 619 8.37 -7.92 22.13
CA SER A 619 8.95 -8.72 23.21
C SER A 619 10.28 -8.13 23.70
N GLU A 620 10.28 -7.57 24.87
CA GLU A 620 11.49 -7.00 25.48
C GLU A 620 12.59 -8.04 25.78
N ASN A 621 12.19 -9.28 26.11
CA ASN A 621 13.15 -10.36 26.28
C ASN A 621 13.92 -10.67 24.99
N SER A 622 13.26 -10.57 23.85
CA SER A 622 13.89 -10.77 22.54
C SER A 622 14.82 -9.61 22.17
N VAL A 623 14.51 -8.37 22.59
CA VAL A 623 15.43 -7.21 22.49
C VAL A 623 16.74 -7.52 23.24
N LYS A 624 16.65 -7.99 24.48
CA LYS A 624 17.82 -8.40 25.30
C LYS A 624 18.63 -9.52 24.63
N GLY A 625 17.96 -10.42 23.92
CA GLY A 625 18.61 -11.46 23.09
C GLY A 625 19.47 -10.88 21.96
N CYS A 626 18.93 -9.90 21.22
CA CYS A 626 19.68 -9.19 20.18
C CYS A 626 20.87 -8.40 20.75
N LYS A 627 20.69 -7.76 21.91
CA LYS A 627 21.82 -7.08 22.60
C LYS A 627 22.95 -8.04 22.93
N LYS A 628 22.64 -9.22 23.50
CA LYS A 628 23.64 -10.27 23.80
C LYS A 628 24.35 -10.75 22.54
N PHE A 629 23.61 -10.89 21.44
CA PHE A 629 24.22 -11.24 20.14
C PHE A 629 25.26 -10.19 19.72
N LEU A 630 24.94 -8.89 19.77
CA LEU A 630 25.87 -7.82 19.40
C LEU A 630 27.05 -7.71 20.38
N ASP A 631 26.86 -8.00 21.67
CA ASP A 631 27.98 -8.09 22.63
C ASP A 631 28.95 -9.22 22.26
N ARG A 632 28.43 -10.36 21.79
CA ARG A 632 29.28 -11.46 21.29
C ARG A 632 30.00 -11.10 20.01
N VAL A 633 29.34 -10.35 19.09
CA VAL A 633 30.00 -9.82 17.88
C VAL A 633 31.19 -8.95 18.24
N ALA A 634 31.05 -8.05 19.22
CA ALA A 634 32.17 -7.26 19.73
C ALA A 634 33.29 -8.13 20.28
N GLY A 635 32.96 -9.24 20.94
CA GLY A 635 33.92 -10.19 21.50
C GLY A 635 34.73 -10.98 20.44
N LEU A 636 34.32 -11.00 19.18
CA LEU A 636 35.10 -11.67 18.10
C LEU A 636 36.48 -11.05 17.91
N THR A 637 36.64 -9.79 18.24
CA THR A 637 37.97 -9.13 18.21
C THR A 637 38.99 -9.74 19.19
N ASP A 638 38.56 -10.46 20.21
CA ASP A 638 39.40 -11.05 21.21
C ASP A 638 40.01 -12.40 20.82
N ILE A 639 39.51 -13.01 19.73
CA ILE A 639 39.95 -14.29 19.18
C ILE A 639 40.62 -14.15 17.79
N LEU A 640 41.02 -12.94 17.41
CA LEU A 640 41.72 -12.72 16.16
C LEU A 640 43.08 -13.44 16.16
N SER A 641 43.41 -14.10 15.06
CA SER A 641 44.64 -14.88 14.85
C SER A 641 45.06 -14.80 13.40
N GLU A 642 46.34 -15.06 13.15
CA GLU A 642 46.89 -15.24 11.78
C GLU A 642 46.66 -16.67 11.24
N GLU A 643 46.14 -17.57 12.05
CA GLU A 643 45.82 -18.93 11.65
C GLU A 643 44.59 -18.95 10.74
N SER A 644 44.65 -19.80 9.69
CA SER A 644 43.51 -20.03 8.82
C SER A 644 42.44 -20.84 9.54
N VAL A 645 41.16 -20.49 9.31
CA VAL A 645 40.02 -21.27 9.83
C VAL A 645 39.97 -22.65 9.15
N SER A 646 39.26 -23.59 9.80
CA SER A 646 39.02 -24.89 9.24
C SER A 646 38.25 -24.86 7.90
N ASP A 647 38.48 -25.85 7.03
CA ASP A 647 37.69 -26.00 5.79
C ASP A 647 36.19 -26.02 6.04
N GLU A 648 35.75 -26.52 7.21
CA GLU A 648 34.35 -26.55 7.62
C GLU A 648 33.81 -25.15 7.91
N LEU A 649 34.56 -24.32 8.63
CA LEU A 649 34.16 -22.95 8.92
C LEU A 649 34.23 -22.07 7.65
N GLU A 650 35.22 -22.24 6.80
CA GLU A 650 35.31 -21.56 5.49
C GLU A 650 34.06 -21.86 4.63
N MET A 651 33.66 -23.13 4.55
CA MET A 651 32.44 -23.52 3.86
C MET A 651 31.18 -22.83 4.45
N LYS A 652 31.07 -22.80 5.80
CA LYS A 652 29.94 -22.13 6.49
C LYS A 652 29.93 -20.63 6.23
N LEU A 653 31.08 -19.96 6.18
CA LEU A 653 31.21 -18.55 5.81
C LEU A 653 30.65 -18.30 4.39
N HIS A 654 31.10 -19.06 3.39
CA HIS A 654 30.63 -18.90 2.00
C HIS A 654 29.14 -19.20 1.84
N ARG A 655 28.62 -20.22 2.53
CA ARG A 655 27.16 -20.49 2.60
C ARG A 655 26.39 -19.34 3.24
N THR A 656 26.95 -18.71 4.26
CA THR A 656 26.32 -17.60 4.93
C THR A 656 26.32 -16.35 4.06
N ILE A 657 27.40 -16.06 3.29
CA ILE A 657 27.39 -14.96 2.30
C ILE A 657 26.25 -15.16 1.31
N LYS A 658 26.16 -16.35 0.70
CA LYS A 658 25.10 -16.70 -0.26
C LYS A 658 23.72 -16.54 0.32
N LYS A 659 23.50 -17.09 1.53
CA LYS A 659 22.20 -17.05 2.20
C LYS A 659 21.79 -15.65 2.62
N VAL A 660 22.65 -14.89 3.30
CA VAL A 660 22.33 -13.53 3.76
C VAL A 660 22.06 -12.61 2.56
N SER A 661 22.85 -12.71 1.49
CA SER A 661 22.64 -11.93 0.27
C SER A 661 21.26 -12.21 -0.35
N SER A 662 20.87 -13.48 -0.45
CA SER A 662 19.56 -13.89 -0.98
C SER A 662 18.41 -13.51 -0.04
N ASP A 663 18.58 -13.70 1.26
CA ASP A 663 17.55 -13.42 2.24
C ASP A 663 17.20 -11.92 2.30
N ILE A 664 18.21 -11.04 2.17
CA ILE A 664 17.99 -9.58 2.09
C ILE A 664 17.12 -9.22 0.88
N GLU A 665 17.42 -9.76 -0.31
CA GLU A 665 16.65 -9.50 -1.53
C GLU A 665 15.19 -9.98 -1.43
N ASN A 666 14.93 -11.00 -0.63
CA ASN A 666 13.62 -11.60 -0.43
C ASN A 666 12.92 -11.15 0.86
N LEU A 667 13.42 -10.10 1.51
CA LEU A 667 12.90 -9.57 2.78
C LEU A 667 12.84 -10.60 3.93
N LYS A 668 13.68 -11.65 3.87
CA LYS A 668 13.81 -12.68 4.89
C LYS A 668 14.86 -12.30 5.92
N PHE A 669 14.72 -11.11 6.49
CA PHE A 669 15.71 -10.54 7.41
C PHE A 669 15.91 -11.39 8.66
N ASN A 670 14.84 -11.98 9.19
CA ASN A 670 14.90 -12.86 10.36
C ASN A 670 15.78 -14.08 10.12
N THR A 671 15.72 -14.69 8.93
CA THR A 671 16.57 -15.85 8.59
C THR A 671 18.00 -15.44 8.26
N ALA A 672 18.21 -14.25 7.69
CA ALA A 672 19.54 -13.67 7.51
C ALA A 672 20.24 -13.47 8.85
N ILE A 673 19.57 -12.81 9.82
CA ILE A 673 20.09 -12.57 11.16
C ILE A 673 20.31 -13.91 11.90
N ALA A 674 19.37 -14.86 11.80
CA ALA A 674 19.53 -16.20 12.38
C ALA A 674 20.78 -16.94 11.84
N SER A 675 21.07 -16.78 10.54
CA SER A 675 22.26 -17.37 9.93
C SER A 675 23.56 -16.75 10.50
N LEU A 676 23.57 -15.42 10.74
CA LEU A 676 24.68 -14.76 11.39
C LEU A 676 24.82 -15.18 12.87
N MET A 677 23.70 -15.38 13.59
CA MET A 677 23.70 -15.93 14.95
C MET A 677 24.21 -17.36 15.01
N THR A 678 23.95 -18.16 13.99
CA THR A 678 24.51 -19.51 13.88
C THR A 678 25.99 -19.44 13.57
N LEU A 679 26.42 -18.62 12.62
CA LEU A 679 27.82 -18.49 12.23
C LEU A 679 28.70 -18.05 13.40
N ILE A 680 28.23 -17.12 14.26
CA ILE A 680 29.01 -16.72 15.46
C ILE A 680 29.20 -17.87 16.45
N ASN A 681 28.27 -18.84 16.54
CA ASN A 681 28.45 -20.04 17.37
C ASN A 681 29.59 -20.91 16.82
N GLU A 682 29.62 -21.11 15.49
CA GLU A 682 30.67 -21.89 14.83
C GLU A 682 32.05 -21.21 14.97
N ILE A 683 32.12 -19.89 14.76
CA ILE A 683 33.35 -19.12 14.97
C ILE A 683 33.83 -19.24 16.42
N THR A 684 32.91 -19.16 17.38
CA THR A 684 33.26 -19.28 18.82
C THR A 684 33.75 -20.69 19.15
N ALA A 685 33.19 -21.72 18.51
CA ALA A 685 33.62 -23.13 18.69
C ALA A 685 35.00 -23.38 18.05
N GLU A 686 35.31 -22.73 16.92
CA GLU A 686 36.65 -22.77 16.29
C GLU A 686 37.73 -22.19 17.23
N GLY A 687 37.36 -21.11 17.96
CA GLY A 687 38.25 -20.51 18.97
C GLY A 687 39.24 -19.49 18.38
N HIS A 688 39.33 -19.33 17.08
CA HIS A 688 40.11 -18.29 16.39
C HIS A 688 39.43 -17.86 15.10
N LEU A 689 39.81 -16.68 14.58
CA LEU A 689 39.26 -16.09 13.36
C LEU A 689 40.32 -15.18 12.71
N SER A 690 40.44 -15.26 11.39
CA SER A 690 41.30 -14.31 10.69
C SER A 690 40.66 -12.92 10.56
N LYS A 691 41.48 -11.90 10.31
CA LYS A 691 41.00 -10.54 10.03
C LYS A 691 40.08 -10.52 8.79
N ASP A 692 40.39 -11.30 7.76
CA ASP A 692 39.61 -11.34 6.54
C ASP A 692 38.23 -11.99 6.76
N ASP A 693 38.19 -13.08 7.52
CA ASP A 693 36.93 -13.75 7.87
C ASP A 693 36.06 -12.88 8.78
N LEU A 694 36.65 -12.16 9.74
CA LEU A 694 35.92 -11.16 10.54
C LEU A 694 35.39 -10.03 9.66
N THR A 695 36.15 -9.60 8.67
CA THR A 695 35.72 -8.59 7.68
C THR A 695 34.48 -9.05 6.90
N ILE A 696 34.45 -10.30 6.46
CA ILE A 696 33.29 -10.90 5.80
C ILE A 696 32.08 -10.84 6.77
N PHE A 697 32.24 -11.30 8.00
CA PHE A 697 31.16 -11.33 8.99
C PHE A 697 30.56 -9.94 9.24
N ILE A 698 31.41 -8.94 9.52
CA ILE A 698 30.93 -7.58 9.82
C ILE A 698 30.30 -6.89 8.59
N LYS A 699 30.78 -7.19 7.37
CA LYS A 699 30.16 -6.69 6.15
C LYS A 699 28.74 -7.24 5.99
N LEU A 700 28.52 -8.54 6.24
CA LEU A 700 27.19 -9.16 6.19
C LEU A 700 26.25 -8.62 7.28
N LEU A 701 26.78 -8.29 8.45
CA LEU A 701 25.99 -7.76 9.57
C LEU A 701 25.72 -6.25 9.44
N SER A 702 26.59 -5.50 8.75
CA SER A 702 26.55 -4.03 8.72
C SER A 702 25.23 -3.41 8.26
N PRO A 703 24.42 -3.98 7.36
CA PRO A 703 23.12 -3.43 7.04
C PRO A 703 22.12 -3.44 8.24
N PHE A 704 22.28 -4.41 9.14
CA PHE A 704 21.44 -4.59 10.32
C PHE A 704 21.94 -3.81 11.54
N ALA A 705 23.25 -3.85 11.77
CA ALA A 705 23.93 -3.24 12.93
C ALA A 705 25.16 -2.44 12.47
N PRO A 706 24.95 -1.29 11.82
CA PRO A 706 26.05 -0.57 11.16
C PRO A 706 27.08 0.03 12.10
N HIS A 707 26.65 0.52 13.28
CA HIS A 707 27.56 1.26 14.17
C HIS A 707 28.63 0.35 14.77
N ILE A 708 28.24 -0.83 15.28
CA ILE A 708 29.21 -1.79 15.83
C ILE A 708 30.14 -2.32 14.74
N CYS A 709 29.62 -2.53 13.53
CA CYS A 709 30.42 -3.04 12.42
C CYS A 709 31.49 -2.01 11.96
N GLU A 710 31.14 -0.73 11.90
CA GLU A 710 32.12 0.35 11.63
C GLU A 710 33.18 0.43 12.73
N GLU A 711 32.77 0.26 14.00
CA GLU A 711 33.74 0.29 15.13
C GLU A 711 34.72 -0.89 15.04
N ILE A 712 34.25 -2.08 14.72
CA ILE A 712 35.13 -3.24 14.51
C ILE A 712 36.00 -3.03 13.26
N TRP A 713 35.45 -2.45 12.18
CA TRP A 713 36.21 -2.13 10.98
C TRP A 713 37.38 -1.19 11.26
N GLU A 714 37.14 -0.10 12.01
CA GLU A 714 38.23 0.81 12.45
C GLU A 714 39.22 0.09 13.37
N PHE A 715 38.74 -0.73 14.31
CA PHE A 715 39.58 -1.47 15.26
C PHE A 715 40.58 -2.40 14.58
N ILE A 716 40.13 -3.11 13.51
CA ILE A 716 40.99 -4.01 12.73
C ILE A 716 41.83 -3.29 11.67
N GLY A 717 41.78 -1.95 11.63
CA GLY A 717 42.55 -1.12 10.68
C GLY A 717 42.01 -1.16 9.26
N GLY A 718 40.68 -1.24 9.09
CA GLY A 718 40.04 -1.12 7.80
C GLY A 718 40.19 0.27 7.21
N GLU A 719 40.30 0.39 5.90
CA GLU A 719 40.47 1.68 5.21
C GLU A 719 39.12 2.29 4.87
N GLY A 720 38.92 3.59 5.13
CA GLY A 720 37.71 4.32 4.87
C GLY A 720 36.52 3.84 5.74
N LEU A 721 35.30 4.05 5.22
CA LEU A 721 34.06 3.64 5.89
C LEU A 721 33.57 2.29 5.39
N LEU A 722 33.20 1.42 6.30
CA LEU A 722 32.63 0.10 5.98
C LEU A 722 31.36 0.22 5.12
N ALA A 723 30.54 1.26 5.36
CA ALA A 723 29.29 1.53 4.67
C ALA A 723 29.41 1.65 3.14
N VAL A 724 30.61 1.95 2.62
CA VAL A 724 30.90 2.06 1.18
C VAL A 724 31.96 1.04 0.70
N SER A 725 32.33 0.09 1.55
CA SER A 725 33.22 -1.03 1.16
C SER A 725 32.46 -2.02 0.24
N GLU A 726 33.21 -2.88 -0.45
CA GLU A 726 32.60 -3.86 -1.35
C GLU A 726 31.85 -4.97 -0.57
N TRP A 727 30.63 -5.32 -1.03
CA TRP A 727 29.83 -6.45 -0.51
C TRP A 727 30.57 -7.77 -0.74
N PRO A 728 30.63 -8.67 0.26
CA PRO A 728 31.37 -9.91 0.13
C PRO A 728 30.76 -10.84 -0.93
N LYS A 729 31.64 -11.46 -1.73
CA LYS A 729 31.28 -12.45 -2.74
C LYS A 729 31.54 -13.85 -2.22
N TYR A 730 30.64 -14.78 -2.52
CA TYR A 730 30.87 -16.19 -2.20
C TYR A 730 31.47 -16.93 -3.41
N ASP A 731 32.26 -17.94 -3.13
CA ASP A 731 32.73 -18.90 -4.09
C ASP A 731 31.82 -20.15 -4.02
N GLU A 732 31.19 -20.51 -5.13
CA GLU A 732 30.26 -21.64 -5.17
C GLU A 732 30.98 -22.96 -4.82
N GLY A 733 32.23 -23.12 -5.26
CA GLY A 733 33.06 -24.32 -4.96
C GLY A 733 33.30 -24.48 -3.46
N LYS A 734 33.43 -23.36 -2.73
CA LYS A 734 33.66 -23.36 -1.29
C LYS A 734 32.34 -23.54 -0.49
N THR A 735 31.18 -23.49 -1.15
CA THR A 735 29.90 -23.79 -0.47
C THR A 735 29.65 -25.29 -0.33
N ILE A 736 30.44 -26.13 -0.97
CA ILE A 736 30.28 -27.56 -0.99
C ILE A 736 31.26 -28.21 0.02
N ALA A 737 30.75 -29.08 0.88
CA ALA A 737 31.63 -29.80 1.81
C ALA A 737 32.65 -30.62 1.03
N LYS A 738 33.95 -30.48 1.38
CA LYS A 738 35.01 -31.26 0.76
C LYS A 738 34.88 -32.75 1.08
N THR A 739 34.34 -33.06 2.27
CA THR A 739 34.13 -34.42 2.76
C THR A 739 32.70 -34.61 3.26
N VAL A 740 32.21 -35.84 3.26
CA VAL A 740 30.91 -36.22 3.78
C VAL A 740 31.05 -37.44 4.68
N GLU A 741 30.35 -37.45 5.80
CA GLU A 741 30.22 -38.62 6.65
C GLU A 741 29.12 -39.53 6.11
N ILE A 742 29.43 -40.79 5.88
CA ILE A 742 28.49 -41.79 5.37
C ILE A 742 28.43 -43.00 6.28
N GLY A 743 27.25 -43.62 6.36
CA GLY A 743 27.06 -44.85 7.10
C GLY A 743 27.72 -46.06 6.37
N VAL A 744 28.35 -46.95 7.16
CA VAL A 744 28.82 -48.22 6.63
C VAL A 744 27.99 -49.35 7.26
N GLN A 745 27.42 -50.17 6.36
CA GLN A 745 26.65 -51.33 6.69
C GLN A 745 27.40 -52.61 6.39
N VAL A 746 27.18 -53.61 7.23
CA VAL A 746 27.58 -55.00 6.94
C VAL A 746 26.30 -55.84 7.07
N ASN A 747 25.93 -56.50 5.95
CA ASN A 747 24.68 -57.29 5.87
C ASN A 747 23.43 -56.45 6.24
N GLY A 748 23.36 -55.19 5.77
CA GLY A 748 22.25 -54.29 5.96
C GLY A 748 22.14 -53.66 7.35
N LYS A 749 23.07 -53.95 8.27
CA LYS A 749 23.12 -53.34 9.63
C LYS A 749 24.24 -52.30 9.66
N VAL A 750 23.95 -51.07 10.08
CA VAL A 750 24.97 -50.03 10.27
C VAL A 750 25.96 -50.46 11.32
N ARG A 751 27.26 -50.40 11.00
CA ARG A 751 28.37 -50.82 11.85
C ARG A 751 29.30 -49.66 12.22
N GLY A 752 29.23 -48.58 11.50
CA GLY A 752 30.02 -47.37 11.73
C GLY A 752 29.71 -46.30 10.75
N THR A 753 30.42 -45.18 10.88
CA THR A 753 30.45 -44.08 9.89
C THR A 753 31.90 -43.86 9.47
N ILE A 754 32.09 -43.43 8.25
CA ILE A 754 33.40 -43.06 7.68
C ILE A 754 33.28 -41.70 6.99
N VAL A 755 34.35 -40.93 6.98
CA VAL A 755 34.46 -39.68 6.25
C VAL A 755 35.09 -39.96 4.88
N ILE A 756 34.39 -39.57 3.82
CA ILE A 756 34.88 -39.72 2.45
C ILE A 756 34.89 -38.36 1.71
N PRO A 757 35.74 -38.17 0.67
CA PRO A 757 35.62 -37.00 -0.19
C PRO A 757 34.23 -36.91 -0.80
N ASN A 758 33.70 -35.68 -0.91
CA ASN A 758 32.40 -35.46 -1.53
C ASN A 758 32.44 -35.83 -3.02
N GLY A 759 31.50 -36.62 -3.50
CA GLY A 759 31.50 -37.14 -4.83
C GLY A 759 32.54 -38.27 -5.06
N CYS A 760 33.05 -38.86 -4.00
CA CYS A 760 34.00 -39.95 -3.99
C CYS A 760 33.57 -41.09 -4.93
N GLU A 761 34.48 -41.57 -5.73
CA GLU A 761 34.24 -42.74 -6.56
C GLU A 761 34.04 -43.98 -5.69
N LYS A 762 33.28 -44.91 -6.22
CA LYS A 762 32.87 -46.14 -5.57
C LYS A 762 34.05 -46.95 -4.99
N GLU A 763 35.08 -47.11 -5.76
CA GLU A 763 36.29 -47.89 -5.42
C GLU A 763 37.01 -47.25 -4.22
N LYS A 764 37.14 -45.91 -4.23
CA LYS A 764 37.77 -45.17 -3.13
C LYS A 764 36.92 -45.17 -1.84
N ALA A 765 35.58 -45.10 -1.96
CA ALA A 765 34.70 -45.22 -0.81
C ALA A 765 34.80 -46.60 -0.12
N PHE A 766 34.96 -47.68 -0.92
CA PHE A 766 35.19 -49.04 -0.36
C PHE A 766 36.55 -49.15 0.27
N GLU A 767 37.61 -48.59 -0.32
CA GLU A 767 38.96 -48.59 0.24
C GLU A 767 38.97 -47.96 1.62
N ILE A 768 38.39 -46.76 1.74
CA ILE A 768 38.30 -46.02 3.02
C ILE A 768 37.46 -46.80 4.04
N ALA A 769 36.33 -47.37 3.63
CA ALA A 769 35.48 -48.15 4.52
C ALA A 769 36.17 -49.41 5.05
N LYS A 770 36.96 -50.04 4.22
CA LYS A 770 37.72 -51.27 4.63
C LYS A 770 38.92 -50.95 5.52
N ALA A 771 39.47 -49.72 5.42
CA ALA A 771 40.57 -49.26 6.24
C ALA A 771 40.16 -48.85 7.64
N ASP A 772 38.87 -48.62 7.90
CA ASP A 772 38.38 -48.35 9.25
C ASP A 772 38.40 -49.61 10.14
N GLU A 773 39.17 -49.57 11.24
CA GLU A 773 39.39 -50.71 12.12
C GLU A 773 38.09 -51.38 12.61
N ARG A 774 37.07 -50.60 12.92
CA ARG A 774 35.77 -51.14 13.35
C ARG A 774 35.08 -51.91 12.23
N ILE A 775 35.08 -51.36 11.02
CA ILE A 775 34.47 -51.99 9.85
C ILE A 775 35.26 -53.23 9.46
N ALA A 776 36.58 -53.16 9.44
CA ALA A 776 37.47 -54.25 9.17
C ALA A 776 37.19 -55.47 10.09
N SER A 777 36.98 -55.23 11.40
CA SER A 777 36.68 -56.30 12.38
C SER A 777 35.37 -57.05 12.07
N PHE A 778 34.39 -56.38 11.46
CA PHE A 778 33.14 -57.01 11.01
C PHE A 778 33.27 -57.81 9.72
N LEU A 779 34.30 -57.53 8.94
CA LEU A 779 34.61 -58.22 7.69
C LEU A 779 35.62 -59.38 7.85
N GLU A 780 36.36 -59.41 8.94
CA GLU A 780 37.37 -60.40 9.25
C GLU A 780 36.80 -61.83 9.23
N GLY A 781 37.45 -62.75 8.48
CA GLY A 781 37.01 -64.12 8.34
C GLY A 781 35.78 -64.34 7.45
N LYS A 782 35.26 -63.31 6.78
CA LYS A 782 34.07 -63.42 5.92
C LYS A 782 34.44 -63.25 4.45
N ASN A 783 33.72 -64.00 3.60
CA ASN A 783 33.81 -63.79 2.16
C ASN A 783 32.86 -62.68 1.72
N LEU A 784 33.39 -61.63 1.11
CA LEU A 784 32.63 -60.55 0.48
C LEU A 784 31.88 -61.04 -0.75
N ILE A 785 30.53 -60.96 -0.72
CA ILE A 785 29.68 -61.40 -1.84
C ILE A 785 29.32 -60.24 -2.74
N LYS A 786 29.04 -59.05 -2.15
CA LYS A 786 28.62 -57.87 -2.88
C LYS A 786 28.95 -56.61 -2.11
N GLU A 787 29.39 -55.60 -2.86
CA GLU A 787 29.68 -54.27 -2.35
C GLU A 787 28.71 -53.29 -3.01
N ILE A 788 27.99 -52.51 -2.22
CA ILE A 788 26.98 -51.55 -2.66
C ILE A 788 27.38 -50.15 -2.17
N TYR A 789 27.48 -49.22 -3.06
CA TYR A 789 27.72 -47.81 -2.75
C TYR A 789 26.59 -46.95 -3.28
N VAL A 790 26.03 -46.15 -2.43
CA VAL A 790 25.11 -45.05 -2.77
C VAL A 790 25.89 -43.77 -2.53
N PRO A 791 26.21 -42.99 -3.59
CA PRO A 791 27.05 -41.78 -3.49
C PRO A 791 26.62 -40.86 -2.36
N ASN A 792 27.58 -40.48 -1.53
CA ASN A 792 27.41 -39.55 -0.39
C ASN A 792 26.38 -40.00 0.67
N LYS A 793 25.97 -41.28 0.68
CA LYS A 793 24.94 -41.75 1.63
C LYS A 793 25.39 -42.97 2.42
N ILE A 794 25.81 -44.01 1.73
CA ILE A 794 26.05 -45.28 2.41
C ILE A 794 26.96 -46.22 1.61
N VAL A 795 27.76 -46.93 2.34
CA VAL A 795 28.45 -48.16 1.87
C VAL A 795 27.81 -49.37 2.55
N ASN A 796 27.55 -50.43 1.78
CA ASN A 796 27.06 -51.68 2.37
C ASN A 796 27.83 -52.88 1.82
N PHE A 797 28.46 -53.63 2.72
CA PHE A 797 29.14 -54.90 2.45
C PHE A 797 28.21 -56.06 2.73
N VAL A 798 27.99 -56.89 1.73
CA VAL A 798 27.28 -58.17 1.92
C VAL A 798 28.35 -59.25 2.03
N ALA A 799 28.49 -59.85 3.19
CA ALA A 799 29.52 -60.81 3.53
C ALA A 799 28.94 -62.07 4.23
N LYS A 800 29.48 -63.19 3.92
CA LYS A 800 29.01 -64.47 4.46
C LYS A 800 30.18 -65.28 5.10
#